data_4f3b943b8c68685a3441848eade3fec7
#
_entry.id   4f3b943b8c68685a3441848eade3fec7
#
_cell.length_a   1.000
_cell.length_b   1.000
_cell.length_c   1.000
_cell.angle_alpha   90.00
_cell.angle_beta   90.00
_cell.angle_gamma   90.00
#
_symmetry.space_group_name_H-M   'P 1'
#
loop_
_entity.id
_entity.type
_entity.pdbx_description
1 polymer ?
#
loop_
_entity_poly.entity_id
_entity_poly.type
_entity_poly.pdbx_seq_one_letter_code
_entity_poly.pdbx_strand_id
1 'polypeptide(L)'
;MKAYSAETSHTTLQKDTFEFIMTDQQTAEPHPHPAQLREAPSDLLADLRAKIDVIDAKLSALIVERLAIADEIGERKRGRNLPIHAPKREEALLEKLVERVPPNERPIVAAVYELLIAGSRQRQLAAQLCDEGVLGTEGHQPGRLSVFKSLGEGETPQYAAKRLICACTAAGAAPALLEATREGVGLTLEGAGMNRVLAADLKGLGAKVEVTIDRNAEPIPPKAGDGLLCGLLGRRLGHTLSPEIHARLGAYAYKRFECEPERLDEFLRTTPFDGLNVTIPYKEAVMPYCDELTPAAEHVGAVNTLVRRPDGKLVGDNTDYAGFLDTVRASGIKVKGKKALILGTGGAAKCVQAVLKDLGAFAVMVNIRGAEGREALNRHADAEILVNATPVGMFPVCGVSPIGDLVLLPKLSFVFDLIYNPAVTELMLRARARGIPAVNGLRMLVVQAEAAARDFLSIASPVDGAPAQPAASAEDIHADLKRQFENIVLSGMPGSGKSTVGRILAARLGRPFIDLDEEIEAAAELPIPEIFRRHGEPAFRDLESRIAAIAGARRGVVIATGGGTMMRVKNVSALKQNGRVALLKRPIEELPTMGRPVSQSRPLSVIWAERRATYEGTADCSVDNVEPEAAARNVLEALGWPIA
;
A
#
# COMPACT_ATOMS: atom_id res chain seq x y z
N MET A 1 18.16 10.98 -20.67
CA MET A 1 17.34 12.16 -20.91
C MET A 1 16.20 11.81 -21.86
N LYS A 2 15.02 11.53 -21.33
CA LYS A 2 13.73 11.62 -22.01
C LYS A 2 12.71 11.84 -20.88
N ALA A 3 12.14 13.02 -20.85
CA ALA A 3 11.09 13.42 -19.92
C ALA A 3 9.83 12.61 -20.28
N TYR A 4 9.32 11.83 -19.34
CA TYR A 4 7.98 11.28 -19.40
C TYR A 4 7.02 12.34 -18.90
N SER A 5 6.15 12.80 -19.78
CA SER A 5 5.08 13.75 -19.49
C SER A 5 4.06 13.10 -18.55
N ALA A 6 3.92 13.67 -17.36
CA ALA A 6 2.98 13.24 -16.32
C ALA A 6 1.58 13.90 -16.46
N GLU A 7 1.21 14.37 -17.65
CA GLU A 7 0.02 15.22 -17.84
C GLU A 7 -1.31 14.50 -18.04
N THR A 8 -1.30 13.18 -18.32
CA THR A 8 -2.56 12.49 -18.70
C THR A 8 -3.30 11.78 -17.56
N SER A 9 -2.71 11.63 -16.38
CA SER A 9 -3.37 10.92 -15.26
C SER A 9 -4.14 11.83 -14.28
N HIS A 10 -3.95 13.14 -14.34
CA HIS A 10 -4.56 14.09 -13.39
C HIS A 10 -6.04 14.40 -13.68
N THR A 11 -6.41 14.47 -14.94
CA THR A 11 -7.75 14.98 -15.35
C THR A 11 -8.87 13.97 -15.08
N THR A 12 -8.58 12.67 -15.20
CA THR A 12 -9.60 11.62 -15.07
C THR A 12 -10.01 11.36 -13.61
N LEU A 13 -9.03 11.35 -12.68
CA LEU A 13 -9.31 11.17 -11.25
C LEU A 13 -10.07 12.36 -10.60
N GLN A 14 -9.95 13.55 -11.19
CA GLN A 14 -10.62 14.76 -10.72
C GLN A 14 -12.11 14.81 -11.09
N LYS A 15 -12.48 14.31 -12.28
CA LYS A 15 -13.88 14.27 -12.74
C LYS A 15 -14.74 13.33 -11.90
N ASP A 16 -14.25 12.13 -11.69
CA ASP A 16 -14.99 11.10 -10.94
C ASP A 16 -15.26 11.53 -9.49
N THR A 17 -14.36 12.33 -8.92
CA THR A 17 -14.49 12.83 -7.54
C THR A 17 -15.59 13.89 -7.41
N PHE A 18 -15.78 14.73 -8.44
CA PHE A 18 -16.77 15.81 -8.37
C PHE A 18 -18.20 15.30 -8.65
N GLU A 19 -18.39 14.43 -9.64
CA GLU A 19 -19.70 13.84 -9.93
C GLU A 19 -20.21 13.01 -8.75
N PHE A 20 -19.33 12.24 -8.08
CA PHE A 20 -19.66 11.50 -6.87
C PHE A 20 -20.09 12.42 -5.70
N ILE A 21 -19.50 13.62 -5.60
CA ILE A 21 -19.83 14.61 -4.58
C ILE A 21 -21.23 15.22 -4.79
N MET A 22 -21.58 15.45 -6.06
CA MET A 22 -22.81 16.19 -6.38
C MET A 22 -24.06 15.30 -6.45
N THR A 23 -23.91 14.01 -6.79
CA THR A 23 -25.05 13.06 -6.79
C THR A 23 -25.53 12.70 -5.39
N ASP A 24 -24.64 12.68 -4.39
CA ASP A 24 -25.00 12.34 -3.00
C ASP A 24 -25.83 13.45 -2.30
N GLN A 25 -25.77 14.70 -2.81
CA GLN A 25 -26.52 15.82 -2.23
C GLN A 25 -27.92 16.03 -2.82
N GLN A 26 -28.24 15.44 -3.98
CA GLN A 26 -29.57 15.60 -4.60
C GLN A 26 -30.62 14.62 -4.06
N THR A 27 -30.25 13.63 -3.28
CA THR A 27 -31.15 12.59 -2.76
C THR A 27 -31.31 12.58 -1.22
N ALA A 28 -30.74 13.55 -0.50
CA ALA A 28 -30.86 13.59 0.95
C ALA A 28 -32.18 14.27 1.38
N GLU A 29 -33.24 13.48 1.54
CA GLU A 29 -34.29 13.81 2.48
C GLU A 29 -33.72 13.87 3.91
N PRO A 30 -34.28 14.73 4.80
CA PRO A 30 -33.71 14.90 6.15
C PRO A 30 -33.78 13.59 6.92
N HIS A 31 -32.60 13.08 7.33
CA HIS A 31 -32.52 11.88 8.15
C HIS A 31 -33.26 12.05 9.47
N PRO A 32 -34.12 11.11 9.86
CA PRO A 32 -34.79 11.14 11.15
C PRO A 32 -33.76 10.93 12.29
N HIS A 33 -34.07 11.55 13.43
CA HIS A 33 -33.29 11.52 14.66
C HIS A 33 -32.94 10.09 15.10
N PRO A 34 -31.74 9.80 15.66
CA PRO A 34 -31.24 8.45 15.99
C PRO A 34 -32.14 7.61 16.94
N ALA A 35 -33.12 8.22 17.57
CA ALA A 35 -34.08 7.52 18.44
C ALA A 35 -35.19 6.74 17.70
N GLN A 36 -35.29 6.86 16.35
CA GLN A 36 -36.33 6.20 15.54
C GLN A 36 -35.83 5.03 14.69
N LEU A 37 -34.57 4.66 14.80
CA LEU A 37 -33.99 3.45 14.14
C LEU A 37 -34.34 2.19 14.96
N ARG A 38 -35.62 1.96 15.21
CA ARG A 38 -36.13 0.65 15.59
C ARG A 38 -36.88 0.08 14.39
N GLU A 39 -36.32 -1.04 13.86
CA GLU A 39 -36.88 -1.94 12.85
C GLU A 39 -37.26 -1.29 11.51
N ALA A 40 -36.25 -1.28 10.58
CA ALA A 40 -36.57 -1.18 9.15
C ALA A 40 -37.36 -2.44 8.76
N PRO A 41 -38.49 -2.32 8.04
CA PRO A 41 -39.30 -3.47 7.62
C PRO A 41 -38.43 -4.39 6.76
N SER A 42 -38.35 -5.68 7.11
CA SER A 42 -37.63 -6.74 6.39
C SER A 42 -38.04 -6.85 4.91
N ASP A 43 -39.20 -6.35 4.55
CA ASP A 43 -39.83 -6.47 3.23
C ASP A 43 -39.19 -5.62 2.13
N LEU A 44 -38.73 -4.40 2.43
CA LEU A 44 -38.17 -3.51 1.39
C LEU A 44 -36.84 -3.99 0.84
N LEU A 45 -35.97 -4.57 1.68
CA LEU A 45 -34.71 -5.17 1.27
C LEU A 45 -34.89 -6.55 0.63
N ALA A 46 -35.93 -7.30 1.01
CA ALA A 46 -36.23 -8.60 0.43
C ALA A 46 -36.64 -8.47 -1.04
N ASP A 47 -37.48 -7.49 -1.39
CA ASP A 47 -37.89 -7.22 -2.78
C ASP A 47 -36.71 -6.78 -3.67
N LEU A 48 -35.83 -5.94 -3.15
CA LEU A 48 -34.64 -5.51 -3.87
C LEU A 48 -33.65 -6.67 -4.07
N ARG A 49 -33.46 -7.53 -3.08
CA ARG A 49 -32.63 -8.73 -3.21
C ARG A 49 -33.19 -9.71 -4.24
N ALA A 50 -34.50 -9.94 -4.22
CA ALA A 50 -35.14 -10.79 -5.21
C ALA A 50 -34.98 -10.26 -6.65
N LYS A 51 -34.99 -8.94 -6.86
CA LYS A 51 -34.70 -8.32 -8.14
C LYS A 51 -33.24 -8.53 -8.56
N ILE A 52 -32.29 -8.45 -7.62
CA ILE A 52 -30.87 -8.74 -7.87
C ILE A 52 -30.69 -10.22 -8.25
N ASP A 53 -31.31 -11.16 -7.53
CA ASP A 53 -31.24 -12.60 -7.81
C ASP A 53 -31.69 -12.94 -9.23
N VAL A 54 -32.76 -12.28 -9.71
CA VAL A 54 -33.25 -12.45 -11.09
C VAL A 54 -32.26 -11.94 -12.13
N ILE A 55 -31.58 -10.80 -11.84
CA ILE A 55 -30.55 -10.25 -12.71
C ILE A 55 -29.33 -11.16 -12.71
N ASP A 56 -28.88 -11.66 -11.56
CA ASP A 56 -27.72 -12.54 -11.42
C ASP A 56 -27.92 -13.87 -12.14
N ALA A 57 -29.14 -14.42 -12.07
CA ALA A 57 -29.49 -15.63 -12.85
C ALA A 57 -29.38 -15.41 -14.36
N LYS A 58 -29.87 -14.26 -14.87
CA LYS A 58 -29.74 -13.89 -16.29
C LYS A 58 -28.28 -13.65 -16.69
N LEU A 59 -27.53 -12.95 -15.85
CA LEU A 59 -26.11 -12.66 -16.07
C LEU A 59 -25.30 -13.96 -16.13
N SER A 60 -25.52 -14.88 -15.23
CA SER A 60 -24.87 -16.20 -15.20
C SER A 60 -25.15 -16.98 -16.48
N ALA A 61 -26.41 -17.02 -16.94
CA ALA A 61 -26.77 -17.67 -18.20
C ALA A 61 -26.08 -17.06 -19.41
N LEU A 62 -26.05 -15.73 -19.51
CA LEU A 62 -25.37 -15.00 -20.60
C LEU A 62 -23.85 -15.20 -20.59
N ILE A 63 -23.23 -15.30 -19.41
CA ILE A 63 -21.80 -15.61 -19.26
C ILE A 63 -21.51 -17.01 -19.81
N VAL A 64 -22.31 -18.02 -19.45
CA VAL A 64 -22.16 -19.40 -19.95
C VAL A 64 -22.31 -19.45 -21.46
N GLU A 65 -23.35 -18.82 -22.01
CA GLU A 65 -23.58 -18.74 -23.45
C GLU A 65 -22.41 -18.08 -24.19
N ARG A 66 -21.90 -16.96 -23.67
CA ARG A 66 -20.74 -16.27 -24.24
C ARG A 66 -19.47 -17.13 -24.22
N LEU A 67 -19.25 -17.90 -23.15
CA LEU A 67 -18.12 -18.80 -23.06
C LEU A 67 -18.23 -19.97 -24.06
N ALA A 68 -19.42 -20.51 -24.28
CA ALA A 68 -19.66 -21.55 -25.29
C ALA A 68 -19.35 -21.06 -26.72
N ILE A 69 -19.77 -19.84 -27.06
CA ILE A 69 -19.42 -19.21 -28.35
C ILE A 69 -17.89 -18.98 -28.45
N ALA A 70 -17.23 -18.61 -27.37
CA ALA A 70 -15.79 -18.46 -27.36
C ALA A 70 -15.05 -19.79 -27.60
N ASP A 71 -15.58 -20.91 -27.10
CA ASP A 71 -15.04 -22.24 -27.36
C ASP A 71 -15.19 -22.62 -28.84
N GLU A 72 -16.34 -22.37 -29.46
CA GLU A 72 -16.57 -22.58 -30.89
C GLU A 72 -15.60 -21.74 -31.75
N ILE A 73 -15.34 -20.48 -31.35
CA ILE A 73 -14.31 -19.65 -32.01
C ILE A 73 -12.93 -20.30 -31.86
N GLY A 74 -12.62 -20.86 -30.70
CA GLY A 74 -11.37 -21.59 -30.44
C GLY A 74 -11.20 -22.78 -31.36
N GLU A 75 -12.24 -23.61 -31.54
CA GLU A 75 -12.23 -24.74 -32.47
C GLU A 75 -11.97 -24.31 -33.90
N ARG A 76 -12.66 -23.28 -34.39
CA ARG A 76 -12.46 -22.75 -35.74
C ARG A 76 -11.07 -22.14 -35.95
N LYS A 77 -10.47 -21.55 -34.90
CA LYS A 77 -9.09 -21.05 -34.93
C LYS A 77 -8.08 -22.21 -35.03
N ARG A 78 -8.26 -23.28 -34.23
CA ARG A 78 -7.41 -24.49 -34.28
C ARG A 78 -7.42 -25.13 -35.64
N GLY A 79 -8.61 -25.35 -36.24
CA GLY A 79 -8.73 -25.93 -37.56
C GLY A 79 -8.08 -25.11 -38.68
N ARG A 80 -7.67 -23.86 -38.40
CA ARG A 80 -7.01 -22.94 -39.37
C ARG A 80 -5.61 -22.51 -38.92
N ASN A 81 -5.08 -23.08 -37.87
CA ASN A 81 -3.79 -22.73 -37.23
C ASN A 81 -3.64 -21.21 -36.93
N LEU A 82 -4.72 -20.57 -36.44
CA LEU A 82 -4.74 -19.15 -36.10
C LEU A 82 -4.42 -18.95 -34.62
N PRO A 83 -3.71 -17.88 -34.25
CA PRO A 83 -3.36 -17.61 -32.87
C PRO A 83 -4.59 -17.38 -31.99
N ILE A 84 -4.59 -17.99 -30.80
CA ILE A 84 -5.67 -17.82 -29.81
C ILE A 84 -5.69 -16.38 -29.32
N HIS A 85 -4.54 -15.83 -28.94
CA HIS A 85 -4.42 -14.46 -28.45
C HIS A 85 -4.37 -13.44 -29.59
N ALA A 86 -5.26 -12.47 -29.55
CA ALA A 86 -5.36 -11.39 -30.53
C ALA A 86 -5.49 -10.01 -29.82
N PRO A 87 -4.37 -9.45 -29.29
CA PRO A 87 -4.39 -8.28 -28.39
C PRO A 87 -5.16 -7.10 -28.97
N LYS A 88 -4.87 -6.70 -30.21
CA LYS A 88 -5.53 -5.56 -30.87
C LYS A 88 -7.05 -5.72 -31.01
N ARG A 89 -7.52 -6.97 -31.19
CA ARG A 89 -8.95 -7.25 -31.30
C ARG A 89 -9.63 -7.24 -29.93
N GLU A 90 -8.93 -7.71 -28.92
CA GLU A 90 -9.42 -7.73 -27.54
C GLU A 90 -9.54 -6.32 -26.97
N GLU A 91 -8.55 -5.46 -27.23
CA GLU A 91 -8.54 -4.04 -26.89
C GLU A 91 -9.70 -3.29 -27.60
N ALA A 92 -9.83 -3.42 -28.91
CA ALA A 92 -10.92 -2.81 -29.65
C ALA A 92 -12.32 -3.31 -29.24
N LEU A 93 -12.43 -4.58 -28.80
CA LEU A 93 -13.67 -5.12 -28.24
C LEU A 93 -13.99 -4.46 -26.90
N LEU A 94 -12.99 -4.35 -26.02
CA LEU A 94 -13.13 -3.74 -24.70
C LEU A 94 -13.55 -2.28 -24.80
N GLU A 95 -12.87 -1.48 -25.63
CA GLU A 95 -13.23 -0.08 -25.92
C GLU A 95 -14.69 0.04 -26.35
N LYS A 96 -15.11 -0.75 -27.35
CA LYS A 96 -16.47 -0.74 -27.88
C LYS A 96 -17.53 -1.10 -26.84
N LEU A 97 -17.20 -1.96 -25.88
CA LEU A 97 -18.13 -2.39 -24.83
C LEU A 97 -18.24 -1.33 -23.73
N VAL A 98 -17.13 -0.71 -23.37
CA VAL A 98 -17.06 0.33 -22.35
C VAL A 98 -17.74 1.62 -22.82
N GLU A 99 -17.65 1.97 -24.11
CA GLU A 99 -18.35 3.13 -24.68
C GLU A 99 -19.88 3.07 -24.56
N ARG A 100 -20.45 1.88 -24.41
CA ARG A 100 -21.91 1.67 -24.35
C ARG A 100 -22.53 1.89 -22.97
N VAL A 101 -21.71 2.13 -21.95
CA VAL A 101 -22.14 2.30 -20.56
C VAL A 101 -21.80 3.69 -20.05
N PRO A 102 -22.55 4.20 -19.05
CA PRO A 102 -22.26 5.48 -18.42
C PRO A 102 -20.82 5.56 -17.91
N PRO A 103 -20.19 6.75 -17.93
CA PRO A 103 -18.78 6.91 -17.54
C PRO A 103 -18.41 6.36 -16.17
N ASN A 104 -19.27 6.53 -15.19
CA ASN A 104 -19.10 6.06 -13.81
C ASN A 104 -19.10 4.52 -13.67
N GLU A 105 -19.70 3.80 -14.60
CA GLU A 105 -19.80 2.33 -14.60
C GLU A 105 -18.70 1.67 -15.44
N ARG A 106 -18.02 2.44 -16.30
CA ARG A 106 -17.00 1.96 -17.23
C ARG A 106 -15.89 1.14 -16.58
N PRO A 107 -15.30 1.55 -15.43
CA PRO A 107 -14.23 0.77 -14.79
C PRO A 107 -14.68 -0.62 -14.34
N ILE A 108 -15.91 -0.74 -13.83
CA ILE A 108 -16.48 -2.02 -13.37
C ILE A 108 -16.74 -2.93 -14.56
N VAL A 109 -17.37 -2.39 -15.61
CA VAL A 109 -17.68 -3.14 -16.82
C VAL A 109 -16.39 -3.58 -17.53
N ALA A 110 -15.36 -2.71 -17.61
CA ALA A 110 -14.05 -3.08 -18.14
C ALA A 110 -13.45 -4.28 -17.40
N ALA A 111 -13.40 -4.24 -16.08
CA ALA A 111 -12.85 -5.32 -15.24
C ALA A 111 -13.60 -6.66 -15.45
N VAL A 112 -14.93 -6.63 -15.54
CA VAL A 112 -15.74 -7.83 -15.81
C VAL A 112 -15.43 -8.41 -17.19
N TYR A 113 -15.33 -7.58 -18.23
CA TYR A 113 -15.04 -8.06 -19.58
C TYR A 113 -13.59 -8.52 -19.73
N GLU A 114 -12.61 -7.90 -19.06
CA GLU A 114 -11.23 -8.39 -18.99
C GLU A 114 -11.16 -9.81 -18.43
N LEU A 115 -11.89 -10.08 -17.34
CA LEU A 115 -11.99 -11.42 -16.75
C LEU A 115 -12.64 -12.43 -17.72
N LEU A 116 -13.73 -12.05 -18.42
CA LEU A 116 -14.40 -12.90 -19.38
C LEU A 116 -13.54 -13.19 -20.63
N ILE A 117 -12.75 -12.22 -21.09
CA ILE A 117 -11.81 -12.40 -22.19
C ILE A 117 -10.66 -13.31 -21.77
N ALA A 118 -10.10 -13.09 -20.57
CA ALA A 118 -9.07 -13.95 -20.01
C ALA A 118 -9.54 -15.41 -19.85
N GLY A 119 -10.73 -15.62 -19.28
CA GLY A 119 -11.35 -16.95 -19.14
C GLY A 119 -11.56 -17.64 -20.48
N SER A 120 -12.04 -16.90 -21.48
CA SER A 120 -12.21 -17.42 -22.85
C SER A 120 -10.89 -17.89 -23.48
N ARG A 121 -9.81 -17.12 -23.33
CA ARG A 121 -8.46 -17.49 -23.80
C ARG A 121 -7.94 -18.73 -23.13
N GLN A 122 -8.13 -18.84 -21.81
CA GLN A 122 -7.68 -19.99 -21.03
C GLN A 122 -8.38 -21.27 -21.46
N ARG A 123 -9.71 -21.24 -21.70
CA ARG A 123 -10.46 -22.39 -22.20
C ARG A 123 -9.99 -22.81 -23.61
N GLN A 124 -9.78 -21.87 -24.52
CA GLN A 124 -9.26 -22.15 -25.85
C GLN A 124 -7.85 -22.77 -25.83
N LEU A 125 -6.97 -22.28 -24.93
CA LEU A 125 -5.63 -22.83 -24.75
C LEU A 125 -5.67 -24.24 -24.16
N ALA A 126 -6.52 -24.49 -23.17
CA ALA A 126 -6.70 -25.83 -22.58
C ALA A 126 -7.16 -26.82 -23.64
N ALA A 127 -8.13 -26.47 -24.48
CA ALA A 127 -8.59 -27.32 -25.58
C ALA A 127 -7.49 -27.61 -26.62
N GLN A 128 -6.67 -26.60 -26.95
CA GLN A 128 -5.53 -26.77 -27.84
C GLN A 128 -4.49 -27.76 -27.28
N LEU A 129 -4.18 -27.66 -25.98
CA LEU A 129 -3.25 -28.56 -25.31
C LEU A 129 -3.77 -30.03 -25.25
N CYS A 130 -5.09 -30.22 -25.18
CA CYS A 130 -5.70 -31.55 -25.32
C CYS A 130 -5.54 -32.11 -26.73
N ASP A 131 -5.79 -31.29 -27.76
CA ASP A 131 -5.67 -31.72 -29.16
C ASP A 131 -4.22 -31.99 -29.58
N GLU A 132 -3.24 -31.27 -29.01
CA GLU A 132 -1.80 -31.48 -29.23
C GLU A 132 -1.24 -32.71 -28.48
N GLY A 133 -2.06 -33.48 -27.74
CA GLY A 133 -1.63 -34.64 -26.97
C GLY A 133 -0.78 -34.32 -25.74
N VAL A 134 -0.71 -33.02 -25.37
CA VAL A 134 -0.02 -32.56 -24.15
C VAL A 134 -0.82 -32.95 -22.90
N LEU A 135 -2.15 -33.13 -23.06
CA LEU A 135 -3.05 -33.71 -22.08
C LEU A 135 -3.62 -34.98 -22.71
N GLY A 136 -3.01 -36.13 -22.46
CA GLY A 136 -3.44 -37.42 -23.02
C GLY A 136 -3.83 -38.38 -21.92
N THR A 137 -4.89 -39.18 -22.19
CA THR A 137 -5.24 -40.34 -21.40
C THR A 137 -4.69 -41.59 -22.11
N GLU A 138 -3.49 -42.04 -21.79
CA GLU A 138 -3.03 -43.37 -22.20
C GLU A 138 -3.04 -44.32 -21.00
N GLY A 139 -3.74 -45.43 -21.19
CA GLY A 139 -3.74 -46.58 -20.29
C GLY A 139 -4.74 -46.49 -19.14
N HIS A 140 -5.94 -47.02 -19.38
CA HIS A 140 -6.96 -47.21 -18.35
C HIS A 140 -6.46 -48.15 -17.24
N GLN A 141 -5.87 -47.62 -16.20
CA GLN A 141 -6.09 -48.13 -14.86
C GLN A 141 -6.97 -47.11 -14.14
N PRO A 142 -8.09 -47.51 -13.53
CA PRO A 142 -8.94 -46.59 -12.79
C PRO A 142 -8.11 -45.99 -11.66
N GLY A 143 -7.92 -44.66 -11.70
CA GLY A 143 -7.28 -43.92 -10.64
C GLY A 143 -5.93 -43.27 -10.96
N ARG A 144 -5.40 -43.28 -12.19
CA ARG A 144 -4.15 -42.62 -12.55
C ARG A 144 -4.27 -41.80 -13.85
N LEU A 145 -3.99 -40.53 -13.78
CA LEU A 145 -3.74 -39.68 -14.94
C LEU A 145 -2.22 -39.46 -15.05
N SER A 146 -1.61 -39.92 -16.14
CA SER A 146 -0.19 -39.66 -16.41
C SER A 146 -0.08 -38.59 -17.48
N VAL A 147 0.61 -37.49 -17.16
CA VAL A 147 0.88 -36.43 -18.11
C VAL A 147 2.27 -36.65 -18.69
N PHE A 148 2.33 -37.04 -19.96
CA PHE A 148 3.59 -37.20 -20.69
C PHE A 148 3.80 -36.00 -21.60
N LYS A 149 5.01 -35.45 -21.66
CA LYS A 149 5.42 -34.51 -22.65
C LYS A 149 6.78 -34.86 -23.24
N SER A 150 6.83 -34.95 -24.57
CA SER A 150 8.05 -34.65 -25.32
C SER A 150 8.23 -33.17 -25.37
N LEU A 151 9.30 -32.66 -24.79
CA LEU A 151 9.66 -31.23 -24.90
C LEU A 151 10.00 -30.94 -26.36
N GLY A 152 9.36 -29.92 -26.95
CA GLY A 152 9.75 -29.39 -28.26
C GLY A 152 11.18 -28.82 -28.21
N GLU A 153 11.89 -28.80 -29.34
CA GLU A 153 13.21 -28.19 -29.43
C GLU A 153 13.19 -26.75 -28.91
N GLY A 154 13.98 -26.45 -27.87
CA GLY A 154 14.09 -25.11 -27.26
C GLY A 154 13.11 -24.81 -26.12
N GLU A 155 12.20 -25.70 -25.75
CA GLU A 155 11.29 -25.50 -24.60
C GLU A 155 11.90 -26.03 -23.29
N THR A 156 11.96 -25.17 -22.27
CA THR A 156 12.39 -25.62 -20.94
C THR A 156 11.24 -26.29 -20.19
N PRO A 157 11.51 -27.30 -19.33
CA PRO A 157 10.49 -27.96 -18.51
C PRO A 157 9.64 -26.96 -17.71
N GLN A 158 10.24 -25.85 -17.26
CA GLN A 158 9.58 -24.80 -16.51
C GLN A 158 8.55 -24.03 -17.34
N TYR A 159 8.83 -23.77 -18.63
CA TYR A 159 7.89 -23.10 -19.53
C TYR A 159 6.68 -24.00 -19.86
N ALA A 160 6.93 -25.28 -20.06
CA ALA A 160 5.88 -26.26 -20.27
C ALA A 160 4.97 -26.44 -19.04
N ALA A 161 5.57 -26.48 -17.84
CA ALA A 161 4.81 -26.52 -16.59
C ALA A 161 3.97 -25.26 -16.40
N LYS A 162 4.53 -24.07 -16.69
CA LYS A 162 3.81 -22.81 -16.58
C LYS A 162 2.61 -22.73 -17.53
N ARG A 163 2.74 -23.28 -18.74
CA ARG A 163 1.62 -23.41 -19.69
C ARG A 163 0.53 -24.36 -19.18
N LEU A 164 0.92 -25.49 -18.60
CA LEU A 164 -0.02 -26.46 -18.04
C LEU A 164 -0.75 -25.89 -16.81
N ILE A 165 -0.02 -25.21 -15.91
CA ILE A 165 -0.61 -24.53 -14.75
C ILE A 165 -1.59 -23.45 -15.19
N CYS A 166 -1.22 -22.60 -16.17
CA CYS A 166 -2.14 -21.59 -16.71
C CYS A 166 -3.40 -22.22 -17.34
N ALA A 167 -3.30 -23.40 -17.92
CA ALA A 167 -4.44 -24.12 -18.47
C ALA A 167 -5.32 -24.77 -17.38
N CYS A 168 -4.71 -25.24 -16.28
CA CYS A 168 -5.40 -25.92 -15.18
C CYS A 168 -5.97 -24.97 -14.11
N THR A 169 -5.34 -23.82 -13.87
CA THR A 169 -5.80 -22.79 -12.91
C THR A 169 -6.96 -21.95 -13.43
N ALA A 170 -7.31 -22.06 -14.71
CA ALA A 170 -8.55 -21.51 -15.23
C ALA A 170 -9.72 -22.30 -14.66
N ALA A 171 -10.38 -21.76 -13.65
CA ALA A 171 -11.53 -22.39 -13.02
C ALA A 171 -12.52 -22.90 -14.08
N GLY A 172 -12.69 -24.21 -14.21
CA GLY A 172 -13.55 -24.88 -15.18
C GLY A 172 -12.94 -25.10 -16.56
N ALA A 173 -11.65 -24.85 -16.78
CA ALA A 173 -11.02 -24.98 -18.10
C ALA A 173 -10.75 -26.43 -18.56
N ALA A 174 -10.75 -27.36 -17.62
CA ALA A 174 -10.63 -28.78 -17.93
C ALA A 174 -11.68 -29.57 -17.14
N PRO A 175 -12.94 -29.66 -17.64
CA PRO A 175 -13.97 -30.52 -17.00
C PRO A 175 -13.48 -31.95 -16.76
N ALA A 176 -12.73 -32.50 -17.72
CA ALA A 176 -12.15 -33.84 -17.60
C ALA A 176 -11.11 -33.96 -16.47
N LEU A 177 -10.30 -32.93 -16.22
CA LEU A 177 -9.33 -32.92 -15.11
C LEU A 177 -10.03 -32.76 -13.77
N LEU A 178 -11.07 -31.96 -13.70
CA LEU A 178 -11.94 -31.77 -12.53
C LEU A 178 -12.77 -33.03 -12.25
N GLU A 179 -13.24 -33.70 -13.27
CA GLU A 179 -14.00 -34.97 -13.14
C GLU A 179 -13.09 -36.11 -12.70
N ALA A 180 -11.91 -36.23 -13.27
CA ALA A 180 -10.87 -37.18 -12.84
C ALA A 180 -10.44 -36.91 -11.38
N THR A 181 -10.35 -35.66 -10.94
CA THR A 181 -10.00 -35.33 -9.55
C THR A 181 -11.13 -35.57 -8.56
N ARG A 182 -12.41 -35.50 -8.97
CA ARG A 182 -13.58 -35.86 -8.16
C ARG A 182 -13.70 -37.39 -7.98
N GLU A 183 -13.29 -38.16 -8.96
CA GLU A 183 -13.29 -39.64 -8.90
C GLU A 183 -12.11 -40.23 -8.12
N GLY A 184 -11.24 -39.38 -7.53
CA GLY A 184 -10.13 -39.84 -6.70
C GLY A 184 -8.93 -40.38 -7.47
N VAL A 185 -8.74 -39.92 -8.70
CA VAL A 185 -7.58 -40.23 -9.55
C VAL A 185 -6.31 -39.65 -8.95
N GLY A 186 -5.34 -40.49 -8.63
CA GLY A 186 -4.00 -40.06 -8.18
C GLY A 186 -3.20 -39.54 -9.36
N LEU A 187 -2.65 -38.34 -9.23
CA LEU A 187 -1.74 -37.72 -10.20
C LEU A 187 -0.31 -38.01 -9.77
N THR A 188 0.47 -38.69 -10.61
CA THR A 188 1.91 -38.87 -10.40
C THR A 188 2.66 -37.96 -11.35
N LEU A 189 3.48 -37.05 -10.80
CA LEU A 189 4.30 -36.12 -11.58
C LEU A 189 5.77 -36.46 -11.36
N GLU A 190 6.48 -36.74 -12.45
CA GLU A 190 7.91 -37.05 -12.42
C GLU A 190 8.71 -35.86 -12.99
N GLY A 191 9.70 -35.38 -12.23
CA GLY A 191 10.60 -34.30 -12.64
C GLY A 191 11.00 -33.36 -11.50
N ALA A 192 12.25 -32.96 -11.46
CA ALA A 192 12.79 -32.06 -10.43
C ALA A 192 12.15 -30.67 -10.49
N GLY A 193 11.66 -30.15 -9.38
CA GLY A 193 11.19 -28.76 -9.21
C GLY A 193 9.77 -28.46 -9.73
N MET A 194 9.21 -29.28 -10.62
CA MET A 194 7.91 -29.06 -11.27
C MET A 194 6.71 -29.57 -10.45
N ASN A 195 6.91 -30.59 -9.67
CA ASN A 195 5.86 -31.40 -9.09
C ASN A 195 5.10 -30.75 -7.93
N ARG A 196 5.74 -29.84 -7.21
CA ARG A 196 5.13 -29.21 -6.02
C ARG A 196 4.15 -28.10 -6.35
N VAL A 197 4.44 -27.31 -7.39
CA VAL A 197 3.59 -26.19 -7.81
C VAL A 197 2.27 -26.71 -8.36
N LEU A 198 2.37 -27.64 -9.29
CA LEU A 198 1.20 -28.28 -9.88
C LEU A 198 0.41 -29.06 -8.84
N ALA A 199 1.09 -29.73 -7.90
CA ALA A 199 0.45 -30.45 -6.81
C ALA A 199 -0.28 -29.51 -5.82
N ALA A 200 0.26 -28.34 -5.52
CA ALA A 200 -0.38 -27.34 -4.65
C ALA A 200 -1.62 -26.74 -5.33
N ASP A 201 -1.52 -26.39 -6.61
CA ASP A 201 -2.63 -25.85 -7.38
C ASP A 201 -3.75 -26.88 -7.57
N LEU A 202 -3.39 -28.14 -7.86
CA LEU A 202 -4.36 -29.25 -7.98
C LEU A 202 -4.99 -29.59 -6.62
N LYS A 203 -4.24 -29.57 -5.51
CA LYS A 203 -4.81 -29.70 -4.16
C LYS A 203 -5.77 -28.58 -3.81
N GLY A 204 -5.46 -27.35 -4.20
CA GLY A 204 -6.36 -26.19 -4.08
C GLY A 204 -7.68 -26.38 -4.84
N LEU A 205 -7.68 -27.17 -5.90
CA LEU A 205 -8.85 -27.57 -6.67
C LEU A 205 -9.56 -28.85 -6.14
N GLY A 206 -9.10 -29.40 -5.01
CA GLY A 206 -9.70 -30.58 -4.37
C GLY A 206 -9.16 -31.94 -4.87
N ALA A 207 -8.07 -31.95 -5.65
CA ALA A 207 -7.45 -33.18 -6.15
C ALA A 207 -6.64 -33.92 -5.08
N LYS A 208 -6.70 -35.25 -5.06
CA LYS A 208 -5.77 -36.10 -4.32
C LYS A 208 -4.47 -36.21 -5.12
N VAL A 209 -3.44 -35.48 -4.73
CA VAL A 209 -2.14 -35.49 -5.41
C VAL A 209 -1.10 -36.11 -4.51
N GLU A 210 -0.46 -37.17 -4.98
CA GLU A 210 0.70 -37.79 -4.35
C GLU A 210 1.96 -37.28 -5.04
N VAL A 211 2.85 -36.67 -4.27
CA VAL A 211 4.08 -36.04 -4.80
C VAL A 211 5.27 -36.88 -4.37
N THR A 212 5.95 -37.53 -5.32
CA THR A 212 7.25 -38.12 -5.06
C THR A 212 8.33 -37.09 -5.26
N ILE A 213 9.04 -36.73 -4.18
CA ILE A 213 10.08 -35.74 -4.19
C ILE A 213 11.42 -36.41 -4.38
N ASP A 214 12.14 -36.04 -5.42
CA ASP A 214 13.55 -36.35 -5.50
C ASP A 214 14.33 -35.52 -4.46
N ARG A 215 14.75 -36.17 -3.37
CA ARG A 215 15.52 -35.55 -2.29
C ARG A 215 16.98 -35.32 -2.66
N ASN A 216 17.44 -35.79 -3.81
CA ASN A 216 18.81 -35.66 -4.29
C ASN A 216 19.01 -34.50 -5.29
N ALA A 217 17.99 -33.65 -5.50
CA ALA A 217 18.20 -32.45 -6.27
C ALA A 217 19.21 -31.55 -5.53
N GLU A 218 20.39 -31.34 -6.16
CA GLU A 218 21.40 -30.46 -5.64
C GLU A 218 20.82 -29.07 -5.34
N PRO A 219 21.24 -28.42 -4.23
CA PRO A 219 20.86 -27.04 -3.96
C PRO A 219 21.23 -26.18 -5.15
N ILE A 220 20.36 -25.24 -5.53
CA ILE A 220 20.63 -24.29 -6.60
C ILE A 220 21.92 -23.53 -6.23
N PRO A 221 23.03 -23.70 -7.01
CA PRO A 221 24.24 -22.99 -6.68
C PRO A 221 23.99 -21.47 -6.75
N PRO A 222 24.60 -20.66 -5.87
CA PRO A 222 24.52 -19.22 -5.96
C PRO A 222 24.96 -18.80 -7.37
N LYS A 223 24.24 -17.85 -7.97
CA LYS A 223 24.55 -17.35 -9.30
C LYS A 223 25.96 -16.76 -9.29
N ALA A 224 26.94 -17.45 -9.83
CA ALA A 224 28.22 -16.89 -10.17
C ALA A 224 28.02 -15.93 -11.35
N GLY A 225 27.92 -14.63 -11.07
CA GLY A 225 27.78 -13.57 -12.08
C GLY A 225 27.24 -12.28 -11.46
N ASP A 226 28.11 -11.28 -11.40
CA ASP A 226 27.83 -9.85 -11.32
C ASP A 226 26.88 -9.35 -10.20
N GLY A 227 27.20 -9.62 -8.93
CA GLY A 227 26.58 -8.97 -7.78
C GLY A 227 25.48 -9.77 -7.09
N LEU A 228 25.26 -9.45 -5.80
CA LEU A 228 24.25 -10.08 -4.96
C LEU A 228 22.83 -9.73 -5.45
N LEU A 229 21.94 -10.71 -5.42
CA LEU A 229 20.50 -10.54 -5.65
C LEU A 229 19.74 -10.56 -4.32
N CYS A 230 19.35 -9.39 -3.85
CA CYS A 230 18.57 -9.21 -2.65
C CYS A 230 17.14 -8.73 -2.96
N GLY A 231 16.29 -8.69 -1.94
CA GLY A 231 14.94 -8.16 -2.14
C GLY A 231 14.05 -8.16 -0.91
N LEU A 232 12.81 -7.74 -1.11
CA LEU A 232 11.75 -7.76 -0.11
C LEU A 232 10.71 -8.81 -0.50
N LEU A 233 10.45 -9.75 0.39
CA LEU A 233 9.38 -10.77 0.26
C LEU A 233 8.16 -10.34 1.07
N GLY A 234 7.02 -10.28 0.42
CA GLY A 234 5.73 -9.99 1.06
C GLY A 234 4.57 -10.36 0.16
N ARG A 235 3.34 -10.25 0.67
CA ARG A 235 2.15 -10.55 -0.14
C ARG A 235 1.79 -9.41 -1.08
N ARG A 236 1.87 -8.15 -0.62
CA ARG A 236 1.61 -6.92 -1.39
C ARG A 236 2.63 -5.86 -0.99
N LEU A 237 3.34 -5.32 -1.96
CA LEU A 237 4.51 -4.46 -1.74
C LEU A 237 4.43 -3.10 -2.45
N GLY A 238 3.22 -2.67 -2.84
CA GLY A 238 2.99 -1.50 -3.70
C GLY A 238 3.61 -0.18 -3.24
N HIS A 239 3.76 0.06 -1.93
CA HIS A 239 4.18 1.35 -1.37
C HIS A 239 5.39 1.27 -0.43
N THR A 240 6.26 0.27 -0.62
CA THR A 240 7.45 0.10 0.22
C THR A 240 8.58 1.05 -0.16
N LEU A 241 9.32 1.56 0.85
CA LEU A 241 10.55 2.34 0.68
C LEU A 241 11.81 1.47 0.67
N SER A 242 11.70 0.17 0.93
CA SER A 242 12.86 -0.72 1.04
C SER A 242 13.78 -0.66 -0.19
N PRO A 243 13.29 -0.68 -1.45
CA PRO A 243 14.18 -0.58 -2.62
C PRO A 243 14.97 0.73 -2.66
N GLU A 244 14.35 1.86 -2.28
CA GLU A 244 15.01 3.16 -2.26
C GLU A 244 16.07 3.25 -1.17
N ILE A 245 15.80 2.69 0.01
CA ILE A 245 16.75 2.64 1.13
C ILE A 245 17.92 1.74 0.77
N HIS A 246 17.66 0.52 0.28
CA HIS A 246 18.71 -0.44 -0.06
C HIS A 246 19.59 0.01 -1.23
N ALA A 247 19.06 0.80 -2.19
CA ALA A 247 19.84 1.41 -3.24
C ALA A 247 20.92 2.39 -2.72
N ARG A 248 20.76 2.93 -1.52
CA ARG A 248 21.71 3.81 -0.84
C ARG A 248 22.69 3.04 0.07
N LEU A 249 22.32 1.81 0.47
CA LEU A 249 23.09 1.00 1.42
C LEU A 249 24.14 0.13 0.75
N GLY A 250 23.93 -0.32 -0.49
CA GLY A 250 24.91 -1.21 -1.11
C GLY A 250 24.72 -1.40 -2.61
N ALA A 251 25.80 -1.85 -3.27
CA ALA A 251 25.83 -2.13 -4.70
C ALA A 251 25.34 -3.55 -5.00
N TYR A 252 24.11 -3.87 -4.62
CA TYR A 252 23.42 -5.12 -4.93
C TYR A 252 22.07 -4.86 -5.60
N ALA A 253 21.59 -5.82 -6.40
CA ALA A 253 20.25 -5.73 -6.97
C ALA A 253 19.23 -5.95 -5.87
N TYR A 254 18.24 -5.03 -5.71
CA TYR A 254 17.18 -5.17 -4.72
C TYR A 254 15.81 -5.19 -5.40
N LYS A 255 15.11 -6.31 -5.31
CA LYS A 255 13.83 -6.56 -5.99
C LYS A 255 12.67 -6.68 -5.01
N ARG A 256 11.45 -6.47 -5.50
CA ARG A 256 10.22 -6.79 -4.77
C ARG A 256 9.73 -8.16 -5.23
N PHE A 257 9.52 -9.06 -4.27
CA PHE A 257 8.99 -10.39 -4.50
C PHE A 257 7.61 -10.48 -3.84
N GLU A 258 6.57 -10.30 -4.64
CA GLU A 258 5.20 -10.55 -4.18
C GLU A 258 4.87 -12.02 -4.35
N CYS A 259 4.41 -12.65 -3.28
CA CYS A 259 4.14 -14.06 -3.21
C CYS A 259 2.82 -14.30 -2.47
N GLU A 260 1.96 -15.18 -2.96
CA GLU A 260 0.79 -15.64 -2.20
C GLU A 260 1.21 -16.71 -1.18
N PRO A 261 0.50 -16.83 -0.03
CA PRO A 261 0.91 -17.74 1.06
C PRO A 261 1.08 -19.20 0.61
N GLU A 262 0.25 -19.65 -0.32
CA GLU A 262 0.25 -21.02 -0.84
C GLU A 262 1.51 -21.32 -1.67
N ARG A 263 2.20 -20.27 -2.15
CA ARG A 263 3.40 -20.38 -2.98
C ARG A 263 4.70 -20.13 -2.22
N LEU A 264 4.63 -19.88 -0.92
CA LEU A 264 5.81 -19.53 -0.13
C LEU A 264 6.87 -20.63 -0.13
N ASP A 265 6.47 -21.88 0.03
CA ASP A 265 7.39 -23.05 0.01
C ASP A 265 8.12 -23.15 -1.33
N GLU A 266 7.38 -23.07 -2.43
CA GLU A 266 7.95 -23.04 -3.77
C GLU A 266 8.94 -21.90 -3.94
N PHE A 267 8.50 -20.69 -3.59
CA PHE A 267 9.32 -19.48 -3.73
C PHE A 267 10.67 -19.61 -3.02
N LEU A 268 10.67 -20.03 -1.75
CA LEU A 268 11.88 -20.15 -0.95
C LEU A 268 12.85 -21.22 -1.46
N ARG A 269 12.33 -22.26 -2.13
CA ARG A 269 13.13 -23.36 -2.66
C ARG A 269 13.62 -23.16 -4.09
N THR A 270 12.89 -22.39 -4.91
CA THR A 270 13.17 -22.34 -6.36
C THR A 270 13.62 -20.96 -6.84
N THR A 271 13.29 -19.89 -6.10
CA THR A 271 13.66 -18.54 -6.52
C THR A 271 15.09 -18.25 -6.10
N PRO A 272 15.97 -17.86 -7.04
CA PRO A 272 17.34 -17.47 -6.70
C PRO A 272 17.31 -16.13 -5.94
N PHE A 273 17.92 -16.12 -4.79
CA PHE A 273 18.25 -14.92 -4.00
C PHE A 273 19.42 -15.20 -3.08
N ASP A 274 20.16 -14.15 -2.74
CA ASP A 274 21.23 -14.19 -1.75
C ASP A 274 20.76 -13.66 -0.41
N GLY A 275 19.92 -12.61 -0.41
CA GLY A 275 19.33 -12.04 0.79
C GLY A 275 17.90 -11.54 0.60
N LEU A 276 17.04 -11.73 1.58
CA LEU A 276 15.68 -11.23 1.56
C LEU A 276 15.31 -10.54 2.87
N ASN A 277 14.75 -9.33 2.78
CA ASN A 277 13.89 -8.86 3.85
C ASN A 277 12.52 -9.54 3.73
N VAL A 278 11.88 -9.82 4.86
CA VAL A 278 10.58 -10.50 4.94
C VAL A 278 9.58 -9.60 5.66
N THR A 279 8.42 -9.38 5.03
CA THR A 279 7.34 -8.62 5.65
C THR A 279 6.04 -9.40 5.72
N ILE A 280 4.97 -8.75 6.12
CA ILE A 280 3.63 -9.34 6.29
C ILE A 280 3.20 -10.12 5.04
N PRO A 281 2.67 -11.35 5.19
CA PRO A 281 2.39 -12.07 6.45
C PRO A 281 3.45 -13.11 6.85
N TYR A 282 4.67 -13.07 6.28
CA TYR A 282 5.58 -14.22 6.23
C TYR A 282 6.62 -14.29 7.35
N LYS A 283 6.74 -13.30 8.24
CA LYS A 283 7.80 -13.24 9.26
C LYS A 283 7.87 -14.46 10.19
N GLU A 284 6.75 -15.09 10.47
CA GLU A 284 6.69 -16.34 11.25
C GLU A 284 6.74 -17.56 10.33
N ALA A 285 6.10 -17.48 9.17
CA ALA A 285 5.97 -18.58 8.24
C ALA A 285 7.30 -19.01 7.60
N VAL A 286 8.31 -18.12 7.53
CA VAL A 286 9.62 -18.47 6.97
C VAL A 286 10.54 -19.16 7.96
N MET A 287 10.29 -19.10 9.27
CA MET A 287 11.15 -19.70 10.30
C MET A 287 11.42 -21.20 10.07
N PRO A 288 10.44 -22.04 9.72
CA PRO A 288 10.67 -23.47 9.48
C PRO A 288 11.59 -23.79 8.29
N TYR A 289 11.87 -22.81 7.45
CA TYR A 289 12.74 -22.95 6.28
C TYR A 289 14.19 -22.56 6.57
N CYS A 290 14.45 -21.93 7.72
CA CYS A 290 15.80 -21.55 8.12
C CYS A 290 16.54 -22.76 8.67
N ASP A 291 17.79 -22.96 8.23
CA ASP A 291 18.70 -23.96 8.78
C ASP A 291 19.26 -23.49 10.13
N GLU A 292 19.41 -22.18 10.27
CA GLU A 292 19.91 -21.52 11.48
C GLU A 292 19.10 -20.24 11.76
N LEU A 293 18.87 -19.94 13.02
CA LEU A 293 18.29 -18.67 13.48
C LEU A 293 19.30 -17.90 14.31
N THR A 294 19.32 -16.57 14.15
CA THR A 294 20.11 -15.73 15.05
C THR A 294 19.43 -15.64 16.42
N PRO A 295 20.17 -15.30 17.49
CA PRO A 295 19.57 -15.09 18.81
C PRO A 295 18.44 -14.05 18.81
N ALA A 296 18.51 -13.03 17.95
CA ALA A 296 17.45 -12.05 17.81
C ALA A 296 16.17 -12.65 17.22
N ALA A 297 16.29 -13.46 16.16
CA ALA A 297 15.17 -14.14 15.53
C ALA A 297 14.50 -15.16 16.47
N GLU A 298 15.29 -15.94 17.21
CA GLU A 298 14.80 -16.88 18.22
C GLU A 298 14.07 -16.17 19.36
N HIS A 299 14.67 -15.11 19.88
CA HIS A 299 14.11 -14.33 21.00
C HIS A 299 12.78 -13.65 20.63
N VAL A 300 12.70 -13.09 19.42
CA VAL A 300 11.46 -12.46 18.92
C VAL A 300 10.41 -13.49 18.49
N GLY A 301 10.83 -14.66 18.03
CA GLY A 301 9.94 -15.67 17.43
C GLY A 301 9.39 -15.22 16.06
N ALA A 302 10.18 -14.47 15.30
CA ALA A 302 9.87 -14.02 13.96
C ALA A 302 11.14 -13.66 13.19
N VAL A 303 11.15 -13.86 11.87
CA VAL A 303 12.26 -13.54 10.96
C VAL A 303 11.83 -12.42 10.01
N ASN A 304 12.62 -11.37 9.91
CA ASN A 304 12.42 -10.31 8.92
C ASN A 304 13.57 -10.22 7.90
N THR A 305 14.62 -11.01 8.07
CA THR A 305 15.78 -11.04 7.18
C THR A 305 16.22 -12.49 6.98
N LEU A 306 16.40 -12.90 5.71
CA LEU A 306 16.93 -14.20 5.31
C LEU A 306 18.22 -13.99 4.54
N VAL A 307 19.23 -14.79 4.87
CA VAL A 307 20.54 -14.77 4.19
C VAL A 307 20.90 -16.18 3.76
N ARG A 308 21.20 -16.36 2.49
CA ARG A 308 21.71 -17.63 1.95
C ARG A 308 23.23 -17.59 1.96
N ARG A 309 23.83 -18.41 2.80
CA ARG A 309 25.28 -18.52 2.88
C ARG A 309 25.86 -19.26 1.68
N PRO A 310 27.18 -19.14 1.41
CA PRO A 310 27.86 -19.87 0.32
C PRO A 310 27.78 -21.40 0.45
N ASP A 311 27.62 -21.92 1.66
CA ASP A 311 27.40 -23.36 1.93
C ASP A 311 25.95 -23.82 1.64
N GLY A 312 25.10 -22.91 1.13
CA GLY A 312 23.72 -23.17 0.78
C GLY A 312 22.73 -23.04 1.94
N LYS A 313 23.19 -22.91 3.19
CA LYS A 313 22.33 -22.74 4.37
C LYS A 313 21.55 -21.43 4.35
N LEU A 314 20.30 -21.49 4.77
CA LEU A 314 19.44 -20.34 4.95
C LEU A 314 19.43 -19.90 6.42
N VAL A 315 19.95 -18.69 6.68
CA VAL A 315 19.99 -18.11 8.02
C VAL A 315 18.87 -17.09 8.15
N GLY A 316 18.10 -17.19 9.23
CA GLY A 316 17.04 -16.24 9.58
C GLY A 316 17.48 -15.29 10.68
N ASP A 317 17.31 -13.98 10.46
CA ASP A 317 17.55 -12.92 11.44
C ASP A 317 16.33 -12.04 11.66
N ASN A 318 16.37 -11.24 12.73
CA ASN A 318 15.37 -10.22 13.04
C ASN A 318 16.00 -8.85 13.25
N THR A 319 16.25 -8.16 12.15
CA THR A 319 16.83 -6.80 12.16
C THR A 319 15.85 -5.72 12.65
N ASP A 320 14.52 -6.01 12.70
CA ASP A 320 13.54 -5.11 13.33
C ASP A 320 13.88 -4.85 14.80
N TYR A 321 14.47 -5.84 15.50
CA TYR A 321 14.91 -5.70 16.87
C TYR A 321 15.91 -4.55 17.04
N ALA A 322 16.95 -4.54 16.22
CA ALA A 322 17.94 -3.46 16.20
C ALA A 322 17.29 -2.11 15.84
N GLY A 323 16.39 -2.12 14.84
CA GLY A 323 15.66 -0.93 14.39
C GLY A 323 14.80 -0.30 15.47
N PHE A 324 14.03 -1.10 16.19
CA PHE A 324 13.17 -0.57 17.26
C PHE A 324 13.97 -0.19 18.51
N LEU A 325 14.99 -0.97 18.88
CA LEU A 325 15.90 -0.65 20.00
C LEU A 325 16.56 0.73 19.78
N ASP A 326 17.07 0.97 18.58
CA ASP A 326 17.65 2.26 18.21
C ASP A 326 16.60 3.39 18.26
N THR A 327 15.39 3.15 17.76
CA THR A 327 14.27 4.11 17.83
C THR A 327 13.94 4.50 19.28
N VAL A 328 13.89 3.54 20.19
CA VAL A 328 13.66 3.82 21.63
C VAL A 328 14.81 4.65 22.20
N ARG A 329 16.05 4.29 21.91
CA ARG A 329 17.24 5.04 22.38
C ARG A 329 17.26 6.46 21.86
N ALA A 330 17.05 6.65 20.56
CA ALA A 330 17.02 7.96 19.93
C ALA A 330 15.87 8.86 20.44
N SER A 331 14.76 8.27 20.88
CA SER A 331 13.63 9.02 21.45
C SER A 331 13.94 9.64 22.82
N GLY A 332 14.97 9.16 23.51
CA GLY A 332 15.36 9.62 24.86
C GLY A 332 14.41 9.19 26.00
N ILE A 333 13.36 8.42 25.69
CA ILE A 333 12.41 7.98 26.73
C ILE A 333 13.04 6.93 27.66
N LYS A 334 12.81 7.08 28.94
CA LYS A 334 13.13 6.04 29.94
C LYS A 334 11.96 5.06 30.04
N VAL A 335 12.14 3.84 29.51
CA VAL A 335 11.08 2.83 29.45
C VAL A 335 11.10 1.87 30.66
N LYS A 336 12.22 1.74 31.37
CA LYS A 336 12.38 0.84 32.51
C LYS A 336 11.32 1.11 33.60
N GLY A 337 10.63 0.06 34.01
CA GLY A 337 9.57 0.10 35.01
C GLY A 337 8.22 0.66 34.51
N LYS A 338 8.14 1.15 33.28
CA LYS A 338 6.90 1.67 32.69
C LYS A 338 6.06 0.56 32.08
N LYS A 339 4.74 0.76 32.10
CA LYS A 339 3.80 -0.11 31.41
C LYS A 339 3.63 0.35 29.97
N ALA A 340 3.93 -0.53 29.03
CA ALA A 340 3.78 -0.31 27.59
C ALA A 340 2.63 -1.14 27.02
N LEU A 341 1.69 -0.49 26.36
CA LEU A 341 0.58 -1.11 25.66
C LEU A 341 0.89 -1.15 24.16
N ILE A 342 0.93 -2.35 23.59
CA ILE A 342 1.25 -2.59 22.19
C ILE A 342 -0.03 -3.01 21.49
N LEU A 343 -0.47 -2.23 20.52
CA LEU A 343 -1.62 -2.51 19.68
C LEU A 343 -1.20 -3.41 18.51
N GLY A 344 -1.70 -4.63 18.47
CA GLY A 344 -1.37 -5.64 17.48
C GLY A 344 -0.67 -6.86 18.09
N THR A 345 -0.65 -7.97 17.33
CA THR A 345 -0.13 -9.28 17.76
C THR A 345 0.76 -9.96 16.73
N GLY A 346 1.10 -9.28 15.61
CA GLY A 346 1.94 -9.82 14.55
C GLY A 346 3.44 -9.70 14.85
N GLY A 347 4.29 -10.13 13.92
CA GLY A 347 5.74 -10.16 14.08
C GLY A 347 6.38 -8.84 14.55
N ALA A 348 5.91 -7.69 14.04
CA ALA A 348 6.38 -6.39 14.51
C ALA A 348 6.01 -6.12 15.98
N ALA A 349 4.80 -6.50 16.42
CA ALA A 349 4.38 -6.37 17.80
C ALA A 349 5.19 -7.26 18.74
N LYS A 350 5.51 -8.49 18.32
CA LYS A 350 6.38 -9.41 19.06
C LYS A 350 7.79 -8.82 19.25
N CYS A 351 8.34 -8.26 18.16
CA CYS A 351 9.64 -7.57 18.20
C CYS A 351 9.64 -6.40 19.19
N VAL A 352 8.63 -5.51 19.09
CA VAL A 352 8.46 -4.40 20.04
C VAL A 352 8.36 -4.88 21.48
N GLN A 353 7.60 -5.95 21.72
CA GLN A 353 7.45 -6.53 23.07
C GLN A 353 8.78 -7.05 23.60
N ALA A 354 9.56 -7.76 22.80
CA ALA A 354 10.88 -8.27 23.18
C ALA A 354 11.81 -7.12 23.58
N VAL A 355 11.98 -6.12 22.70
CA VAL A 355 12.83 -4.96 22.98
C VAL A 355 12.42 -4.21 24.25
N LEU A 356 11.13 -3.96 24.44
CA LEU A 356 10.65 -3.23 25.61
C LEU A 356 10.84 -4.01 26.91
N LYS A 357 10.64 -5.35 26.88
CA LYS A 357 10.92 -6.22 28.01
C LYS A 357 12.40 -6.24 28.38
N ASP A 358 13.28 -6.33 27.38
CA ASP A 358 14.74 -6.31 27.59
C ASP A 358 15.22 -4.98 28.16
N LEU A 359 14.54 -3.88 27.82
CA LEU A 359 14.77 -2.57 28.42
C LEU A 359 14.10 -2.39 29.80
N GLY A 360 13.45 -3.43 30.32
CA GLY A 360 12.84 -3.46 31.65
C GLY A 360 11.46 -2.83 31.75
N ALA A 361 10.72 -2.72 30.65
CA ALA A 361 9.32 -2.29 30.66
C ALA A 361 8.35 -3.47 30.86
N PHE A 362 7.14 -3.18 31.37
CA PHE A 362 6.03 -4.13 31.42
C PHE A 362 5.24 -4.03 30.11
N ALA A 363 5.62 -4.81 29.11
CA ALA A 363 5.06 -4.74 27.76
C ALA A 363 3.93 -5.75 27.55
N VAL A 364 2.74 -5.27 27.20
CA VAL A 364 1.53 -6.07 26.96
C VAL A 364 1.03 -5.83 25.54
N MET A 365 0.83 -6.91 24.78
CA MET A 365 0.19 -6.87 23.46
C MET A 365 -1.33 -7.02 23.59
N VAL A 366 -2.06 -6.23 22.82
CA VAL A 366 -3.52 -6.23 22.79
C VAL A 366 -4.03 -6.30 21.35
N ASN A 367 -4.96 -7.22 21.11
CA ASN A 367 -5.73 -7.22 19.88
C ASN A 367 -6.87 -6.21 20.00
N ILE A 368 -6.86 -5.17 19.16
CA ILE A 368 -7.88 -4.09 19.20
C ILE A 368 -9.08 -4.34 18.27
N ARG A 369 -9.14 -5.49 17.62
CA ARG A 369 -10.25 -5.82 16.72
C ARG A 369 -11.49 -6.27 17.50
N GLY A 370 -12.65 -5.73 17.12
CA GLY A 370 -13.94 -6.11 17.70
C GLY A 370 -14.27 -5.43 19.04
N ALA A 371 -15.36 -5.88 19.69
CA ALA A 371 -15.87 -5.32 20.93
C ALA A 371 -14.90 -5.46 22.12
N GLU A 372 -14.09 -6.52 22.13
CA GLU A 372 -13.09 -6.78 23.18
C GLU A 372 -11.94 -5.75 23.17
N GLY A 373 -11.70 -5.07 22.04
CA GLY A 373 -10.62 -4.09 21.95
C GLY A 373 -10.79 -2.91 22.91
N ARG A 374 -11.99 -2.36 23.05
CA ARG A 374 -12.26 -1.26 23.99
C ARG A 374 -12.12 -1.69 25.44
N GLU A 375 -12.61 -2.87 25.76
CA GLU A 375 -12.51 -3.44 27.11
C GLU A 375 -11.06 -3.74 27.49
N ALA A 376 -10.27 -4.23 26.52
CA ALA A 376 -8.84 -4.43 26.71
C ALA A 376 -8.11 -3.11 27.01
N LEU A 377 -8.45 -2.00 26.31
CA LEU A 377 -7.90 -0.68 26.60
C LEU A 377 -8.22 -0.23 28.04
N ASN A 378 -9.46 -0.41 28.49
CA ASN A 378 -9.87 -0.04 29.84
C ASN A 378 -9.10 -0.84 30.92
N ARG A 379 -8.82 -2.13 30.68
CA ARG A 379 -8.00 -2.96 31.59
C ARG A 379 -6.55 -2.47 31.70
N HIS A 380 -6.08 -1.68 30.75
CA HIS A 380 -4.72 -1.14 30.68
C HIS A 380 -4.67 0.39 30.73
N ALA A 381 -5.66 1.03 31.39
CA ALA A 381 -5.73 2.48 31.55
C ALA A 381 -4.51 3.09 32.26
N ASP A 382 -3.75 2.27 32.97
CA ASP A 382 -2.50 2.65 33.64
C ASP A 382 -1.25 2.64 32.73
N ALA A 383 -1.41 2.35 31.42
CA ALA A 383 -0.29 2.37 30.47
C ALA A 383 0.30 3.78 30.31
N GLU A 384 1.63 3.83 30.35
CA GLU A 384 2.40 5.06 30.20
C GLU A 384 2.99 5.22 28.79
N ILE A 385 3.15 4.10 28.07
CA ILE A 385 3.67 4.06 26.70
C ILE A 385 2.63 3.35 25.84
N LEU A 386 2.35 3.92 24.67
CA LEU A 386 1.51 3.29 23.66
C LEU A 386 2.33 3.03 22.40
N VAL A 387 2.23 1.81 21.85
CA VAL A 387 2.85 1.46 20.58
C VAL A 387 1.78 1.00 19.58
N ASN A 388 1.65 1.67 18.46
CA ASN A 388 0.84 1.18 17.34
C ASN A 388 1.69 0.28 16.43
N ALA A 389 1.45 -1.03 16.51
CA ALA A 389 2.04 -2.04 15.63
C ALA A 389 0.99 -2.63 14.66
N THR A 390 -0.10 -1.89 14.41
CA THR A 390 -1.15 -2.23 13.44
C THR A 390 -1.02 -1.37 12.19
N PRO A 391 -1.64 -1.74 11.05
CA PRO A 391 -1.69 -0.89 9.86
C PRO A 391 -2.75 0.21 9.94
N VAL A 392 -3.46 0.38 11.06
CA VAL A 392 -4.53 1.38 11.18
C VAL A 392 -3.96 2.79 11.19
N GLY A 393 -4.36 3.61 10.23
CA GLY A 393 -3.85 4.96 10.00
C GLY A 393 -2.74 5.06 8.96
N MET A 394 -2.33 3.93 8.36
CA MET A 394 -1.35 3.87 7.28
C MET A 394 -2.01 4.24 5.93
N PHE A 395 -1.22 4.89 5.07
CA PHE A 395 -1.63 5.14 3.67
C PHE A 395 -2.06 3.83 2.96
N PRO A 396 -3.13 3.80 2.14
CA PRO A 396 -3.93 4.96 1.71
C PRO A 396 -5.03 5.40 2.68
N VAL A 397 -5.32 4.64 3.75
CA VAL A 397 -6.41 4.93 4.71
C VAL A 397 -5.87 5.82 5.86
N CYS A 398 -5.48 7.05 5.50
CA CYS A 398 -5.02 8.04 6.46
C CYS A 398 -6.17 8.65 7.29
N GLY A 399 -5.84 9.36 8.38
CA GLY A 399 -6.81 10.08 9.21
C GLY A 399 -7.63 9.20 10.16
N VAL A 400 -7.29 7.92 10.27
CA VAL A 400 -7.90 6.97 11.21
C VAL A 400 -6.92 6.67 12.34
N SER A 401 -7.40 6.60 13.58
CA SER A 401 -6.61 6.21 14.75
C SER A 401 -7.04 4.82 15.24
N PRO A 402 -6.09 3.96 15.65
CA PRO A 402 -6.39 2.66 16.23
C PRO A 402 -7.14 2.76 17.57
N ILE A 403 -7.03 3.92 18.22
CA ILE A 403 -7.76 4.25 19.46
C ILE A 403 -8.63 5.48 19.21
N GLY A 404 -9.91 5.40 19.57
CA GLY A 404 -10.85 6.50 19.39
C GLY A 404 -10.50 7.72 20.23
N ASP A 405 -10.17 7.53 21.51
CA ASP A 405 -9.84 8.61 22.43
C ASP A 405 -8.69 8.21 23.37
N LEU A 406 -7.66 9.06 23.44
CA LEU A 406 -6.53 8.89 24.35
C LEU A 406 -6.86 9.21 25.82
N VAL A 407 -8.04 9.74 26.11
CA VAL A 407 -8.55 9.94 27.49
C VAL A 407 -8.65 8.59 28.23
N LEU A 408 -8.82 7.48 27.50
CA LEU A 408 -8.82 6.13 28.06
C LEU A 408 -7.47 5.73 28.68
N LEU A 409 -6.39 6.45 28.37
CA LEU A 409 -5.03 6.22 28.87
C LEU A 409 -4.51 7.48 29.59
N PRO A 410 -5.01 7.78 30.80
CA PRO A 410 -4.71 9.06 31.48
C PRO A 410 -3.24 9.20 31.90
N LYS A 411 -2.49 8.08 32.04
CA LYS A 411 -1.06 8.09 32.38
C LYS A 411 -0.14 8.10 31.17
N LEU A 412 -0.71 8.13 29.94
CA LEU A 412 0.07 8.09 28.71
C LEU A 412 1.06 9.27 28.62
N SER A 413 2.34 8.94 28.48
CA SER A 413 3.44 9.90 28.43
C SER A 413 4.24 9.86 27.13
N PHE A 414 4.06 8.81 26.31
CA PHE A 414 4.77 8.64 25.05
C PHE A 414 4.02 7.73 24.08
N VAL A 415 4.15 8.02 22.76
CA VAL A 415 3.57 7.21 21.69
C VAL A 415 4.65 6.82 20.68
N PHE A 416 4.75 5.53 20.37
CA PHE A 416 5.44 5.02 19.19
C PHE A 416 4.39 4.58 18.17
N ASP A 417 4.51 5.04 16.93
CA ASP A 417 3.69 4.54 15.83
C ASP A 417 4.62 3.91 14.79
N LEU A 418 4.53 2.60 14.55
CA LEU A 418 5.41 1.94 13.59
C LEU A 418 5.12 2.32 12.14
N ILE A 419 4.05 3.07 11.90
CA ILE A 419 3.72 3.63 10.59
C ILE A 419 4.69 4.76 10.27
N TYR A 420 5.20 4.77 9.04
CA TYR A 420 6.06 5.84 8.50
C TYR A 420 5.41 6.61 7.34
N ASN A 421 4.30 6.14 6.83
CA ASN A 421 3.50 6.81 5.79
C ASN A 421 2.01 6.76 6.16
N PRO A 422 1.41 7.88 6.58
CA PRO A 422 1.97 9.24 6.64
C PRO A 422 3.04 9.39 7.72
N ALA A 423 3.82 10.49 7.62
CA ALA A 423 4.89 10.79 8.59
C ALA A 423 4.34 11.09 10.00
N VAL A 424 3.12 11.62 10.08
CA VAL A 424 2.39 11.89 11.32
C VAL A 424 0.99 11.31 11.19
N THR A 425 0.72 10.20 11.88
CA THR A 425 -0.60 9.56 11.87
C THR A 425 -1.61 10.35 12.71
N GLU A 426 -2.90 10.04 12.54
CA GLU A 426 -3.96 10.64 13.36
C GLU A 426 -3.74 10.35 14.87
N LEU A 427 -3.23 9.17 15.22
CA LEU A 427 -2.83 8.84 16.59
C LEU A 427 -1.78 9.81 17.13
N MET A 428 -0.75 10.07 16.34
CA MET A 428 0.33 11.00 16.71
C MET A 428 -0.17 12.45 16.80
N LEU A 429 -1.07 12.88 15.91
CA LEU A 429 -1.68 14.21 15.99
C LEU A 429 -2.46 14.40 17.30
N ARG A 430 -3.26 13.41 17.68
CA ARG A 430 -4.02 13.40 18.95
C ARG A 430 -3.11 13.39 20.17
N ALA A 431 -2.01 12.64 20.14
CA ALA A 431 -1.02 12.64 21.19
C ALA A 431 -0.38 14.01 21.36
N ARG A 432 0.08 14.62 20.27
CA ARG A 432 0.68 15.98 20.27
C ARG A 432 -0.27 17.06 20.74
N ALA A 433 -1.55 16.97 20.38
CA ALA A 433 -2.58 17.91 20.88
C ALA A 433 -2.75 17.86 22.39
N ARG A 434 -2.34 16.75 23.04
CA ARG A 434 -2.31 16.59 24.51
C ARG A 434 -0.92 16.84 25.10
N GLY A 435 0.03 17.35 24.34
CA GLY A 435 1.41 17.55 24.78
C GLY A 435 2.20 16.24 24.95
N ILE A 436 1.70 15.10 24.42
CA ILE A 436 2.37 13.81 24.54
C ILE A 436 3.31 13.64 23.34
N PRO A 437 4.63 13.43 23.57
CA PRO A 437 5.59 13.15 22.52
C PRO A 437 5.23 11.90 21.73
N ALA A 438 5.42 11.97 20.41
CA ALA A 438 5.13 10.86 19.50
C ALA A 438 6.16 10.76 18.39
N VAL A 439 6.65 9.55 18.10
CA VAL A 439 7.59 9.24 17.01
C VAL A 439 7.02 8.19 16.07
N ASN A 440 7.40 8.29 14.78
CA ASN A 440 6.95 7.37 13.73
C ASN A 440 7.96 6.23 13.47
N GLY A 441 7.60 5.31 12.58
CA GLY A 441 8.38 4.12 12.25
C GLY A 441 9.52 4.33 11.25
N LEU A 442 9.77 5.54 10.74
CA LEU A 442 10.76 5.75 9.68
C LEU A 442 12.18 5.39 10.14
N ARG A 443 12.56 5.77 11.37
CA ARG A 443 13.88 5.44 11.91
C ARG A 443 14.06 3.92 12.04
N MET A 444 13.06 3.23 12.60
CA MET A 444 13.06 1.77 12.68
C MET A 444 13.24 1.13 11.30
N LEU A 445 12.51 1.63 10.29
CA LEU A 445 12.58 1.13 8.92
C LEU A 445 13.99 1.27 8.33
N VAL A 446 14.65 2.39 8.55
CA VAL A 446 15.99 2.64 7.98
C VAL A 446 17.07 1.85 8.72
N VAL A 447 17.03 1.83 10.06
CA VAL A 447 18.04 1.12 10.86
C VAL A 447 17.97 -0.39 10.65
N GLN A 448 16.75 -0.98 10.57
CA GLN A 448 16.62 -2.41 10.26
C GLN A 448 17.12 -2.74 8.84
N ALA A 449 16.95 -1.82 7.88
CA ALA A 449 17.47 -2.02 6.54
C ALA A 449 19.00 -1.93 6.47
N GLU A 450 19.62 -1.03 7.25
CA GLU A 450 21.07 -0.96 7.38
C GLU A 450 21.63 -2.25 8.01
N ALA A 451 20.98 -2.78 9.05
CA ALA A 451 21.36 -4.05 9.66
C ALA A 451 21.26 -5.21 8.64
N ALA A 452 20.13 -5.32 7.93
CA ALA A 452 19.96 -6.32 6.88
C ALA A 452 20.97 -6.17 5.74
N ALA A 453 21.34 -4.94 5.38
CA ALA A 453 22.38 -4.70 4.36
C ALA A 453 23.76 -5.19 4.82
N ARG A 454 24.11 -5.09 6.10
CA ARG A 454 25.34 -5.68 6.66
C ARG A 454 25.32 -7.20 6.51
N ASP A 455 24.17 -7.84 6.79
CA ASP A 455 24.02 -9.29 6.63
C ASP A 455 24.17 -9.69 5.16
N PHE A 456 23.55 -8.97 4.23
CA PHE A 456 23.67 -9.24 2.79
C PHE A 456 25.12 -9.05 2.29
N LEU A 457 25.77 -7.96 2.68
CA LEU A 457 27.15 -7.67 2.27
C LEU A 457 28.16 -8.66 2.86
N SER A 458 27.83 -9.30 4.00
CA SER A 458 28.69 -10.33 4.60
C SER A 458 28.85 -11.57 3.71
N ILE A 459 27.89 -11.84 2.81
CA ILE A 459 27.95 -12.95 1.85
C ILE A 459 29.06 -12.72 0.81
N ALA A 460 29.25 -11.48 0.38
CA ALA A 460 30.21 -11.09 -0.64
C ALA A 460 31.60 -10.76 -0.08
N SER A 461 31.80 -10.87 1.24
CA SER A 461 33.10 -10.51 1.84
C SER A 461 34.21 -11.43 1.36
N PRO A 462 35.33 -10.90 0.86
CA PRO A 462 36.48 -11.71 0.50
C PRO A 462 37.06 -12.39 1.74
N VAL A 463 37.67 -13.55 1.53
CA VAL A 463 38.24 -14.43 2.56
C VAL A 463 39.26 -13.73 3.49
N ASP A 464 39.80 -12.56 3.09
CA ASP A 464 40.91 -11.87 3.73
C ASP A 464 40.60 -10.47 4.29
N GLY A 465 39.31 -10.05 4.40
CA GLY A 465 39.02 -8.66 4.73
C GLY A 465 37.96 -8.44 5.81
N ALA A 466 37.91 -7.22 6.34
CA ALA A 466 36.77 -6.76 7.16
C ALA A 466 35.47 -6.88 6.37
N PRO A 467 34.34 -7.21 7.02
CA PRO A 467 33.05 -7.31 6.33
C PRO A 467 32.72 -6.00 5.63
N ALA A 468 32.23 -6.08 4.40
CA ALA A 468 31.81 -4.91 3.63
C ALA A 468 30.76 -4.13 4.42
N GLN A 469 30.95 -2.82 4.55
CA GLN A 469 30.05 -1.94 5.30
C GLN A 469 29.03 -1.31 4.35
N PRO A 470 27.84 -0.98 4.82
CA PRO A 470 26.89 -0.16 4.06
C PRO A 470 27.51 1.16 3.57
N ALA A 471 27.17 1.58 2.35
CA ALA A 471 27.72 2.77 1.70
C ALA A 471 27.27 4.09 2.35
N ALA A 472 26.12 4.08 3.05
CA ALA A 472 25.59 5.23 3.78
C ALA A 472 25.12 4.79 5.16
N SER A 473 25.13 5.72 6.12
CA SER A 473 24.62 5.46 7.47
C SER A 473 23.10 5.55 7.54
N ALA A 474 22.49 4.82 8.48
CA ALA A 474 21.06 4.94 8.75
C ALA A 474 20.66 6.37 9.14
N GLU A 475 21.52 7.11 9.86
CA GLU A 475 21.25 8.48 10.26
C GLU A 475 21.12 9.41 9.05
N ASP A 476 22.04 9.33 8.09
CA ASP A 476 22.03 10.15 6.88
C ASP A 476 20.80 9.83 6.01
N ILE A 477 20.54 8.52 5.80
CA ILE A 477 19.38 8.07 5.03
C ILE A 477 18.07 8.53 5.69
N HIS A 478 17.96 8.39 7.01
CA HIS A 478 16.77 8.82 7.76
C HIS A 478 16.56 10.34 7.63
N ALA A 479 17.61 11.13 7.80
CA ALA A 479 17.54 12.58 7.70
C ALA A 479 17.13 13.03 6.28
N ASP A 480 17.68 12.39 5.25
CA ASP A 480 17.35 12.68 3.86
C ASP A 480 15.91 12.29 3.50
N LEU A 481 15.47 11.08 3.86
CA LEU A 481 14.09 10.64 3.61
C LEU A 481 13.07 11.51 4.33
N LYS A 482 13.37 11.89 5.58
CA LYS A 482 12.51 12.80 6.33
C LYS A 482 12.33 14.12 5.57
N ARG A 483 13.43 14.72 5.10
CA ARG A 483 13.38 15.95 4.29
C ARG A 483 12.65 15.72 2.97
N GLN A 484 13.01 14.67 2.24
CA GLN A 484 12.45 14.36 0.92
C GLN A 484 10.92 14.21 0.95
N PHE A 485 10.37 13.63 2.01
CA PHE A 485 8.94 13.34 2.13
C PHE A 485 8.13 14.43 2.81
N GLU A 486 8.77 15.33 3.55
CA GLU A 486 8.08 16.43 4.24
C GLU A 486 7.52 17.44 3.23
N ASN A 487 6.22 17.70 3.33
CA ASN A 487 5.56 18.76 2.55
C ASN A 487 5.79 20.13 3.20
N ILE A 488 5.82 21.16 2.39
CA ILE A 488 5.75 22.55 2.87
C ILE A 488 4.35 23.07 2.58
N VAL A 489 3.60 23.42 3.62
CA VAL A 489 2.23 23.91 3.52
C VAL A 489 2.24 25.40 3.82
N LEU A 490 1.83 26.23 2.86
CA LEU A 490 1.73 27.67 3.01
C LEU A 490 0.31 28.06 3.43
N SER A 491 0.20 28.72 4.56
CA SER A 491 -1.04 29.21 5.16
C SER A 491 -1.01 30.73 5.26
N GLY A 492 -2.16 31.38 5.43
CA GLY A 492 -2.28 32.83 5.63
C GLY A 492 -3.51 33.44 4.97
N MET A 493 -3.71 34.72 5.17
CA MET A 493 -4.83 35.50 4.65
C MET A 493 -4.95 35.41 3.12
N PRO A 494 -6.17 35.53 2.57
CA PRO A 494 -6.33 35.71 1.12
C PRO A 494 -5.45 36.87 0.63
N GLY A 495 -4.63 36.64 -0.40
CA GLY A 495 -3.73 37.66 -0.95
C GLY A 495 -2.38 37.77 -0.25
N SER A 496 -2.06 36.96 0.75
CA SER A 496 -0.74 37.00 1.41
C SER A 496 0.43 36.48 0.57
N GLY A 497 0.20 36.05 -0.69
CA GLY A 497 1.26 35.63 -1.63
C GLY A 497 1.61 34.15 -1.58
N LYS A 498 0.76 33.29 -1.01
CA LYS A 498 1.01 31.85 -0.86
C LYS A 498 1.37 31.15 -2.17
N SER A 499 0.60 31.38 -3.23
CA SER A 499 0.85 30.77 -4.55
C SER A 499 2.16 31.23 -5.17
N THR A 500 2.49 32.54 -5.03
CA THR A 500 3.75 33.10 -5.54
C THR A 500 4.95 32.52 -4.81
N VAL A 501 4.96 32.58 -3.46
CA VAL A 501 6.04 32.02 -2.63
C VAL A 501 6.11 30.49 -2.80
N GLY A 502 4.96 29.82 -2.95
CA GLY A 502 4.90 28.38 -3.17
C GLY A 502 5.56 27.92 -4.47
N ARG A 503 5.33 28.64 -5.57
CA ARG A 503 5.99 28.33 -6.85
C ARG A 503 7.52 28.56 -6.77
N ILE A 504 7.96 29.59 -6.07
CA ILE A 504 9.40 29.85 -5.84
C ILE A 504 10.02 28.71 -5.03
N LEU A 505 9.39 28.31 -3.92
CA LEU A 505 9.85 27.19 -3.10
C LEU A 505 9.91 25.89 -3.89
N ALA A 506 8.86 25.60 -4.66
CA ALA A 506 8.79 24.41 -5.49
C ALA A 506 9.91 24.36 -6.53
N ALA A 507 10.16 25.49 -7.22
CA ALA A 507 11.23 25.59 -8.21
C ALA A 507 12.62 25.41 -7.56
N ARG A 508 12.89 26.04 -6.42
CA ARG A 508 14.18 25.92 -5.69
C ARG A 508 14.46 24.50 -5.20
N LEU A 509 13.40 23.80 -4.74
CA LEU A 509 13.54 22.47 -4.19
C LEU A 509 13.39 21.36 -5.23
N GLY A 510 13.07 21.70 -6.49
CA GLY A 510 12.76 20.71 -7.54
C GLY A 510 11.53 19.86 -7.21
N ARG A 511 10.51 20.45 -6.56
CA ARG A 511 9.32 19.75 -6.07
C ARG A 511 8.05 20.15 -6.82
N PRO A 512 7.05 19.26 -6.90
CA PRO A 512 5.73 19.63 -7.40
C PRO A 512 5.10 20.71 -6.52
N PHE A 513 4.39 21.64 -7.18
CA PHE A 513 3.57 22.65 -6.54
C PHE A 513 2.10 22.33 -6.67
N ILE A 514 1.33 22.52 -5.61
CA ILE A 514 -0.11 22.31 -5.55
C ILE A 514 -0.76 23.59 -4.97
N ASP A 515 -1.64 24.22 -5.72
CA ASP A 515 -2.53 25.25 -5.21
C ASP A 515 -3.91 24.65 -4.99
N LEU A 516 -4.38 24.64 -3.74
CA LEU A 516 -5.66 24.02 -3.41
C LEU A 516 -6.84 24.71 -4.09
N ASP A 517 -6.77 26.03 -4.30
CA ASP A 517 -7.84 26.77 -4.98
C ASP A 517 -7.88 26.37 -6.48
N GLU A 518 -6.71 26.24 -7.15
CA GLU A 518 -6.62 25.73 -8.54
C GLU A 518 -7.13 24.28 -8.65
N GLU A 519 -6.75 23.41 -7.71
CA GLU A 519 -7.20 21.99 -7.70
C GLU A 519 -8.72 21.88 -7.45
N ILE A 520 -9.30 22.76 -6.62
CA ILE A 520 -10.75 22.80 -6.40
C ILE A 520 -11.47 23.23 -7.68
N GLU A 521 -11.01 24.28 -8.36
CA GLU A 521 -11.60 24.73 -9.63
C GLU A 521 -11.48 23.66 -10.72
N ALA A 522 -10.33 23.00 -10.81
CA ALA A 522 -10.12 21.90 -11.74
C ALA A 522 -11.04 20.70 -11.45
N ALA A 523 -11.20 20.31 -10.19
CA ALA A 523 -12.08 19.22 -9.80
C ALA A 523 -13.56 19.52 -10.01
N ALA A 524 -13.95 20.79 -9.82
CA ALA A 524 -15.33 21.24 -10.03
C ALA A 524 -15.67 21.59 -11.49
N GLU A 525 -14.68 21.75 -12.34
CA GLU A 525 -14.80 22.35 -13.70
C GLU A 525 -15.50 23.73 -13.67
N LEU A 526 -15.42 24.43 -12.55
CA LEU A 526 -16.08 25.71 -12.29
C LEU A 526 -15.18 26.64 -11.48
N PRO A 527 -15.17 27.95 -11.79
CA PRO A 527 -14.52 28.92 -10.90
C PRO A 527 -15.14 28.91 -9.50
N ILE A 528 -14.33 29.16 -8.47
CA ILE A 528 -14.78 29.17 -7.07
C ILE A 528 -16.01 30.07 -6.83
N PRO A 529 -16.10 31.29 -7.39
CA PRO A 529 -17.33 32.09 -7.24
C PRO A 529 -18.59 31.41 -7.77
N GLU A 530 -18.46 30.62 -8.83
CA GLU A 530 -19.58 29.90 -9.44
C GLU A 530 -19.97 28.68 -8.61
N ILE A 531 -18.99 27.99 -7.97
CA ILE A 531 -19.26 26.92 -7.01
C ILE A 531 -20.09 27.46 -5.85
N PHE A 532 -19.70 28.60 -5.27
CA PHE A 532 -20.46 29.25 -4.20
C PHE A 532 -21.88 29.62 -4.64
N ARG A 533 -22.03 30.13 -5.87
CA ARG A 533 -23.33 30.56 -6.39
C ARG A 533 -24.27 29.37 -6.65
N ARG A 534 -23.77 28.27 -7.22
CA ARG A 534 -24.58 27.10 -7.60
C ARG A 534 -24.83 26.15 -6.46
N HIS A 535 -23.83 25.92 -5.61
CA HIS A 535 -23.82 24.82 -4.64
C HIS A 535 -23.70 25.29 -3.20
N GLY A 536 -23.42 26.58 -2.98
CA GLY A 536 -23.30 27.16 -1.65
C GLY A 536 -21.96 26.87 -0.96
N GLU A 537 -21.74 27.55 0.17
CA GLU A 537 -20.52 27.42 0.98
C GLU A 537 -20.30 26.00 1.53
N PRO A 538 -21.32 25.27 2.05
CA PRO A 538 -21.11 23.93 2.58
C PRO A 538 -20.50 22.96 1.56
N ALA A 539 -21.02 22.93 0.33
CA ALA A 539 -20.52 22.07 -0.75
C ALA A 539 -19.07 22.43 -1.14
N PHE A 540 -18.79 23.73 -1.26
CA PHE A 540 -17.41 24.20 -1.47
C PHE A 540 -16.47 23.71 -0.36
N ARG A 541 -16.87 23.86 0.92
CA ARG A 541 -16.05 23.46 2.04
C ARG A 541 -15.80 21.95 2.12
N ASP A 542 -16.75 21.15 1.67
CA ASP A 542 -16.57 19.71 1.64
C ASP A 542 -15.65 19.28 0.51
N LEU A 543 -15.75 19.91 -0.66
CA LEU A 543 -14.80 19.73 -1.76
C LEU A 543 -13.39 20.17 -1.34
N GLU A 544 -13.24 21.37 -0.76
CA GLU A 544 -11.98 21.86 -0.20
C GLU A 544 -11.34 20.84 0.77
N SER A 545 -12.14 20.21 1.63
CA SER A 545 -11.62 19.23 2.58
C SER A 545 -11.15 17.93 1.89
N ARG A 546 -11.82 17.49 0.84
CA ARG A 546 -11.38 16.31 0.07
C ARG A 546 -10.08 16.60 -0.69
N ILE A 547 -9.99 17.75 -1.34
CA ILE A 547 -8.76 18.16 -2.05
C ILE A 547 -7.60 18.34 -1.07
N ALA A 548 -7.83 18.96 0.09
CA ALA A 548 -6.83 19.08 1.14
C ALA A 548 -6.33 17.71 1.65
N ALA A 549 -7.21 16.71 1.78
CA ALA A 549 -6.83 15.36 2.17
C ALA A 549 -5.98 14.67 1.09
N ILE A 550 -6.34 14.80 -0.18
CA ILE A 550 -5.57 14.25 -1.31
C ILE A 550 -4.18 14.90 -1.39
N ALA A 551 -4.11 16.23 -1.30
CA ALA A 551 -2.85 16.96 -1.34
C ALA A 551 -1.97 16.63 -0.13
N GLY A 552 -2.54 16.57 1.08
CA GLY A 552 -1.84 16.24 2.32
C GLY A 552 -1.29 14.81 2.37
N ALA A 553 -1.95 13.87 1.68
CA ALA A 553 -1.47 12.49 1.55
C ALA A 553 -0.24 12.35 0.63
N ARG A 554 0.02 13.31 -0.25
CA ARG A 554 1.24 13.35 -1.07
C ARG A 554 2.46 13.64 -0.20
N ARG A 555 3.62 13.33 -0.74
CA ARG A 555 4.91 13.53 -0.06
C ARG A 555 5.84 14.35 -0.94
N GLY A 556 6.66 15.22 -0.30
CA GLY A 556 7.66 15.99 -1.00
C GLY A 556 7.07 17.07 -1.91
N VAL A 557 5.92 17.65 -1.58
CA VAL A 557 5.26 18.70 -2.35
C VAL A 557 5.20 20.02 -1.60
N VAL A 558 5.05 21.12 -2.32
CA VAL A 558 4.74 22.43 -1.77
C VAL A 558 3.26 22.70 -2.01
N ILE A 559 2.51 23.00 -0.96
CA ILE A 559 1.05 23.19 -0.98
C ILE A 559 0.72 24.62 -0.58
N ALA A 560 0.02 25.36 -1.45
CA ALA A 560 -0.60 26.64 -1.09
C ALA A 560 -2.07 26.38 -0.71
N THR A 561 -2.48 26.84 0.48
CA THR A 561 -3.87 26.68 0.94
C THR A 561 -4.75 27.85 0.52
N GLY A 562 -6.05 27.60 0.35
CA GLY A 562 -7.04 28.67 0.33
C GLY A 562 -7.09 29.42 1.66
N GLY A 563 -7.55 30.67 1.63
CA GLY A 563 -7.58 31.51 2.85
C GLY A 563 -8.49 30.98 3.97
N GLY A 564 -9.42 30.06 3.69
CA GLY A 564 -10.31 29.44 4.68
C GLY A 564 -9.96 28.01 5.04
N THR A 565 -9.05 27.38 4.32
CA THR A 565 -8.75 25.94 4.42
C THR A 565 -8.39 25.51 5.85
N MET A 566 -7.57 26.30 6.54
CA MET A 566 -7.09 26.01 7.90
C MET A 566 -8.17 26.17 8.98
N MET A 567 -9.35 26.68 8.65
CA MET A 567 -10.45 26.88 9.63
C MET A 567 -11.17 25.57 9.98
N ARG A 568 -10.95 24.51 9.21
CA ARG A 568 -11.50 23.16 9.50
C ARG A 568 -10.42 22.26 10.07
N VAL A 569 -10.64 21.73 11.27
CA VAL A 569 -9.69 20.83 11.96
C VAL A 569 -9.30 19.63 11.08
N LYS A 570 -10.26 19.03 10.36
CA LYS A 570 -9.97 17.90 9.45
C LYS A 570 -8.98 18.25 8.34
N ASN A 571 -9.01 19.49 7.83
CA ASN A 571 -8.06 19.94 6.81
C ASN A 571 -6.67 20.14 7.42
N VAL A 572 -6.61 20.73 8.61
CA VAL A 572 -5.35 20.89 9.35
C VAL A 572 -4.71 19.54 9.62
N SER A 573 -5.49 18.57 10.13
CA SER A 573 -5.00 17.20 10.36
C SER A 573 -4.46 16.58 9.08
N ALA A 574 -5.21 16.64 7.98
CA ALA A 574 -4.80 16.07 6.71
C ALA A 574 -3.50 16.69 6.17
N LEU A 575 -3.38 18.02 6.21
CA LEU A 575 -2.19 18.71 5.71
C LEU A 575 -0.97 18.50 6.61
N LYS A 576 -1.15 18.37 7.93
CA LYS A 576 -0.07 18.12 8.89
C LYS A 576 0.38 16.66 8.98
N GLN A 577 -0.29 15.73 8.32
CA GLN A 577 0.13 14.32 8.30
C GLN A 577 1.50 14.11 7.62
N ASN A 578 1.78 14.87 6.58
CA ASN A 578 3.09 14.85 5.91
C ASN A 578 3.73 16.24 5.82
N GLY A 579 3.07 17.31 6.31
CA GLY A 579 3.50 18.67 6.07
C GLY A 579 3.78 19.47 7.32
N ARG A 580 4.68 20.45 7.17
CA ARG A 580 4.89 21.56 8.11
C ARG A 580 4.27 22.84 7.55
N VAL A 581 3.60 23.56 8.42
CA VAL A 581 2.81 24.76 8.05
C VAL A 581 3.62 26.02 8.28
N ALA A 582 3.87 26.78 7.23
CA ALA A 582 4.43 28.12 7.31
C ALA A 582 3.32 29.17 7.09
N LEU A 583 3.11 30.01 8.09
CA LEU A 583 2.18 31.13 8.02
C LEU A 583 2.86 32.33 7.34
N LEU A 584 2.34 32.71 6.16
CA LEU A 584 2.76 33.95 5.48
C LEU A 584 1.94 35.14 5.97
N LYS A 585 2.63 36.09 6.58
CA LYS A 585 2.07 37.35 7.06
C LYS A 585 2.34 38.46 6.06
N ARG A 586 1.36 39.34 5.89
CA ARG A 586 1.45 40.58 5.12
C ARG A 586 0.58 41.65 5.77
N PRO A 587 0.98 42.92 5.78
CA PRO A 587 0.14 44.01 6.30
C PRO A 587 -1.26 43.95 5.67
N ILE A 588 -2.30 44.11 6.49
CA ILE A 588 -3.70 43.92 6.03
C ILE A 588 -4.04 44.97 4.95
N GLU A 589 -3.45 46.15 5.05
CA GLU A 589 -3.63 47.27 4.15
C GLU A 589 -3.09 46.98 2.73
N GLU A 590 -2.14 46.06 2.61
CA GLU A 590 -1.52 45.67 1.35
C GLU A 590 -2.19 44.43 0.70
N LEU A 591 -3.19 43.83 1.35
CA LEU A 591 -3.84 42.63 0.85
C LEU A 591 -4.84 42.98 -0.27
N PRO A 592 -4.70 42.39 -1.49
CA PRO A 592 -5.65 42.63 -2.58
C PRO A 592 -7.00 41.95 -2.29
N THR A 593 -8.09 42.66 -2.58
CA THR A 593 -9.47 42.20 -2.39
C THR A 593 -10.17 41.72 -3.67
N MET A 594 -9.72 42.18 -4.85
CA MET A 594 -10.33 41.86 -6.14
C MET A 594 -10.28 40.34 -6.44
N GLY A 595 -11.37 39.80 -6.98
CA GLY A 595 -11.47 38.38 -7.38
C GLY A 595 -11.66 37.39 -6.22
N ARG A 596 -11.96 37.86 -4.98
CA ARG A 596 -12.07 36.99 -3.80
C ARG A 596 -13.42 37.20 -3.10
N PRO A 597 -14.40 36.25 -3.29
CA PRO A 597 -15.79 36.44 -2.81
C PRO A 597 -15.88 36.82 -1.32
N VAL A 598 -15.15 36.09 -0.45
CA VAL A 598 -15.18 36.34 1.01
C VAL A 598 -14.54 37.69 1.37
N SER A 599 -13.45 38.08 0.73
CA SER A 599 -12.75 39.37 0.99
C SER A 599 -13.50 40.56 0.40
N GLN A 600 -14.38 40.35 -0.56
CA GLN A 600 -15.24 41.39 -1.12
C GLN A 600 -16.51 41.62 -0.28
N SER A 601 -16.97 40.60 0.44
CA SER A 601 -18.19 40.69 1.25
C SER A 601 -17.95 41.18 2.70
N ARG A 602 -16.70 41.11 3.18
CA ARG A 602 -16.36 41.40 4.58
C ARG A 602 -15.02 42.14 4.71
N PRO A 603 -14.85 43.10 5.65
CA PRO A 603 -13.57 43.75 5.91
C PRO A 603 -12.46 42.76 6.27
N LEU A 604 -11.27 42.94 5.68
CA LEU A 604 -10.13 42.04 5.92
C LEU A 604 -9.69 42.02 7.40
N SER A 605 -9.83 43.15 8.11
CA SER A 605 -9.54 43.25 9.54
C SER A 605 -10.44 42.31 10.38
N VAL A 606 -11.71 42.23 10.02
CA VAL A 606 -12.67 41.30 10.67
C VAL A 606 -12.30 39.85 10.39
N ILE A 607 -12.00 39.55 9.13
CA ILE A 607 -11.58 38.18 8.72
C ILE A 607 -10.29 37.79 9.47
N TRP A 608 -9.34 38.71 9.60
CA TRP A 608 -8.10 38.45 10.34
C TRP A 608 -8.38 38.20 11.82
N ALA A 609 -9.17 39.04 12.46
CA ALA A 609 -9.50 38.87 13.88
C ALA A 609 -10.12 37.50 14.19
N GLU A 610 -10.99 36.99 13.31
CA GLU A 610 -11.62 35.68 13.45
C GLU A 610 -10.65 34.50 13.22
N ARG A 611 -9.69 34.66 12.29
CA ARG A 611 -8.85 33.55 11.82
C ARG A 611 -7.45 33.52 12.45
N ARG A 612 -7.01 34.63 13.01
CA ARG A 612 -5.65 34.83 13.55
C ARG A 612 -5.24 33.71 14.50
N ALA A 613 -6.07 33.40 15.50
CA ALA A 613 -5.76 32.38 16.49
C ALA A 613 -5.56 30.99 15.86
N THR A 614 -6.36 30.66 14.84
CA THR A 614 -6.23 29.38 14.12
C THR A 614 -4.97 29.37 13.24
N TYR A 615 -4.68 30.44 12.50
CA TYR A 615 -3.46 30.50 11.70
C TYR A 615 -2.20 30.37 12.56
N GLU A 616 -2.11 31.16 13.63
CA GLU A 616 -0.96 31.16 14.55
C GLU A 616 -0.85 29.82 15.30
N GLY A 617 -1.96 29.26 15.75
CA GLY A 617 -1.99 27.98 16.50
C GLY A 617 -1.71 26.74 15.64
N THR A 618 -1.90 26.82 14.32
CA THR A 618 -1.64 25.70 13.41
C THR A 618 -0.28 25.77 12.73
N ALA A 619 0.35 26.94 12.71
CA ALA A 619 1.64 27.16 12.06
C ALA A 619 2.80 26.56 12.84
N ASP A 620 3.75 25.96 12.13
CA ASP A 620 5.04 25.50 12.67
C ASP A 620 6.09 26.63 12.62
N CYS A 621 5.90 27.60 11.73
CA CYS A 621 6.66 28.87 11.67
C CYS A 621 5.82 29.99 11.05
N SER A 622 6.25 31.25 11.26
CA SER A 622 5.64 32.43 10.66
C SER A 622 6.70 33.28 9.97
N VAL A 623 6.38 33.77 8.77
CA VAL A 623 7.29 34.54 7.92
C VAL A 623 6.56 35.76 7.35
N ASP A 624 7.18 36.94 7.41
CA ASP A 624 6.68 38.14 6.77
C ASP A 624 6.97 38.07 5.26
N ASN A 625 5.95 38.27 4.45
CA ASN A 625 6.05 38.27 2.98
C ASN A 625 6.00 39.70 2.44
N VAL A 626 7.11 40.43 2.57
CA VAL A 626 7.33 41.72 1.94
C VAL A 626 7.80 41.54 0.50
N GLU A 627 8.80 40.65 0.32
CA GLU A 627 9.35 40.24 -0.98
C GLU A 627 9.26 38.71 -1.11
N PRO A 628 8.63 38.19 -2.17
CA PRO A 628 8.38 36.73 -2.30
C PRO A 628 9.65 35.86 -2.27
N GLU A 629 10.75 36.30 -2.90
CA GLU A 629 12.02 35.59 -2.92
C GLU A 629 12.66 35.52 -1.53
N ALA A 630 12.61 36.63 -0.77
CA ALA A 630 13.09 36.66 0.61
C ALA A 630 12.19 35.80 1.52
N ALA A 631 10.87 35.88 1.35
CA ALA A 631 9.93 35.06 2.10
C ALA A 631 10.15 33.55 1.87
N ALA A 632 10.42 33.15 0.64
CA ALA A 632 10.74 31.76 0.34
C ALA A 632 12.02 31.28 1.06
N ARG A 633 13.08 32.07 1.08
CA ARG A 633 14.31 31.75 1.84
C ARG A 633 14.02 31.65 3.34
N ASN A 634 13.31 32.63 3.88
CA ASN A 634 12.99 32.68 5.30
C ASN A 634 12.10 31.49 5.74
N VAL A 635 11.22 31.00 4.86
CA VAL A 635 10.44 29.77 5.11
C VAL A 635 11.38 28.57 5.22
N LEU A 636 12.34 28.40 4.30
CA LEU A 636 13.30 27.30 4.36
C LEU A 636 14.14 27.37 5.63
N GLU A 637 14.65 28.55 5.96
CA GLU A 637 15.44 28.77 7.17
C GLU A 637 14.64 28.45 8.45
N ALA A 638 13.44 29.00 8.57
CA ALA A 638 12.57 28.75 9.72
C ALA A 638 12.14 27.28 9.86
N LEU A 639 12.09 26.55 8.75
CA LEU A 639 11.86 25.10 8.74
C LEU A 639 13.15 24.28 8.91
N GLY A 640 14.32 24.89 9.03
CA GLY A 640 15.62 24.21 9.18
C GLY A 640 16.05 23.47 7.92
N TRP A 641 15.67 23.97 6.74
CA TRP A 641 16.07 23.43 5.45
C TRP A 641 17.38 24.09 4.97
N PRO A 642 18.23 23.36 4.22
CA PRO A 642 19.41 23.97 3.63
C PRO A 642 18.98 25.08 2.65
N ILE A 643 19.60 26.23 2.77
CA ILE A 643 19.45 27.34 1.83
C ILE A 643 20.48 27.06 0.74
N ALA A 644 20.03 26.56 -0.41
CA ALA A 644 20.89 26.40 -1.58
C ALA A 644 21.05 27.74 -2.31
#